data_dd368f20f351ded1f1da1932d0065f7b
#
_entry.id   dd368f20f351ded1f1da1932d0065f7b
#
_cell.length_a   1.000
_cell.length_b   1.000
_cell.length_c   1.000
_cell.angle_alpha   90.00
_cell.angle_beta   90.00
_cell.angle_gamma   90.00
#
_symmetry.space_group_name_H-M   'P 1'
#
loop_
_entity.id
_entity.type
_entity.pdbx_description
1 polymer ?
#
loop_
_entity_poly.entity_id
_entity_poly.type
_entity_poly.pdbx_seq_one_letter_code
_entity_poly.pdbx_strand_id
1 'polypeptide(L)'
;MKKRLFTLPAALLLVAGAAYAQNEYAEIARLRGLNESVRGIRPMADGEHYTTLDANNILRYSYAADTPGESMLPSPAPNLVISDYVFSPDEQTILVASGRKPIYRHSYTTSYSLIRDNRVQPVLRQAEAPRDASFSPDGQQIAYSDGNDLYVYDIAAQTTHRITDDGAWNQVINGTTDWVYEEEFGITQAYAFSPDSRRIAYLRFDESEVPLMEMMRFDGKLYNRAYSFKYPKAGERNSVVQLWVADLQTGTKERIDTGPETDQYIPRIGWTPDGRPWFYRLNRRQNTFEMIVCEPHGAQRTVYEERARQYVERVDDKTVTFVDKDRFLVRQESHTGFMHLYLYSLRRGILGQVTKGDWEVTEVVGCDGKRVWYLSTETSPLRRNLYSVRLDGKDKRRLTAGEGYYTAAPAPGMKYFITTFSNASTPNLTEVCDAEGRVIRTLADSRTLRDELAATARPVKEFFTFTTERGDTLNAYIVKPRGFDPAQRYPVLLTQYSGPGSQSVRDRWSLDWEDALADKGYIVVCADGRGTGFRGEKFKKLTYGRLGALEVEDQISTARYMAAQPYVDPARIGIYGWSYGGFMALSCAMKGHGLFRMAIAVAPVTSWRYYDTIYTEIYNNLPQYNAAGYDDNSPINFARMLDDKRTRLVIIHGTADDNVHFQNTMEMTRALNRAGKQYDMMVYPDQNHSMLPDATAHIRQKMIDYTLKNL
;
A
#
# COMPACT_ATOMS: atom_id res chain seq x y z
N MET A 1 -29.83 -30.35 -22.41
CA MET A 1 -30.68 -30.23 -21.22
C MET A 1 -30.33 -28.93 -20.50
N LYS A 2 -31.30 -28.21 -20.04
CA LYS A 2 -31.30 -26.76 -19.80
C LYS A 2 -30.19 -26.25 -18.90
N LYS A 3 -29.27 -25.39 -19.43
CA LYS A 3 -28.35 -24.55 -18.68
C LYS A 3 -29.16 -23.50 -17.91
N ARG A 4 -29.19 -23.56 -16.60
CA ARG A 4 -29.66 -22.46 -15.76
C ARG A 4 -28.49 -21.49 -15.59
N LEU A 5 -28.57 -20.36 -16.26
CA LEU A 5 -27.81 -19.17 -15.94
C LEU A 5 -28.27 -18.71 -14.53
N PHE A 6 -27.36 -18.70 -13.59
CA PHE A 6 -27.51 -17.94 -12.35
C PHE A 6 -27.04 -16.51 -12.66
N THR A 7 -27.99 -15.65 -12.94
CA THR A 7 -27.81 -14.21 -12.86
C THR A 7 -27.77 -13.82 -11.39
N LEU A 8 -26.61 -13.42 -10.87
CA LEU A 8 -26.51 -12.75 -9.58
C LEU A 8 -27.27 -11.42 -9.63
N PRO A 9 -28.02 -11.07 -8.59
CA PRO A 9 -28.66 -9.77 -8.51
C PRO A 9 -27.63 -8.69 -8.23
N ALA A 10 -27.41 -7.82 -9.21
CA ALA A 10 -26.82 -6.51 -9.04
C ALA A 10 -27.84 -5.62 -8.27
N ALA A 11 -28.06 -5.95 -7.01
CA ALA A 11 -29.02 -5.25 -6.17
C ALA A 11 -28.39 -4.93 -4.82
N LEU A 12 -27.50 -3.90 -4.80
CA LEU A 12 -27.29 -3.05 -3.61
C LEU A 12 -26.48 -1.79 -3.99
N LEU A 13 -26.98 -1.06 -5.01
CA LEU A 13 -26.56 0.32 -5.29
C LEU A 13 -27.72 1.07 -5.96
N LEU A 14 -28.90 0.91 -5.41
CA LEU A 14 -30.11 1.66 -5.83
C LEU A 14 -30.80 2.24 -4.62
N VAL A 15 -30.16 3.19 -3.95
CA VAL A 15 -30.87 4.21 -3.17
C VAL A 15 -30.07 5.50 -3.31
N ALA A 16 -30.39 6.25 -4.30
CA ALA A 16 -30.39 7.70 -4.48
C ALA A 16 -30.60 7.97 -5.96
N GLY A 17 -31.79 7.63 -6.45
CA GLY A 17 -32.25 8.06 -7.76
C GLY A 17 -32.56 9.55 -7.73
N ALA A 18 -31.57 10.38 -8.01
CA ALA A 18 -31.72 11.69 -8.54
C ALA A 18 -30.89 11.76 -9.81
N ALA A 19 -31.53 12.08 -10.93
CA ALA A 19 -31.03 12.16 -12.29
C ALA A 19 -29.58 12.64 -12.38
N TYR A 20 -28.61 11.72 -12.29
CA TYR A 20 -27.31 11.92 -12.89
C TYR A 20 -27.46 11.56 -14.38
N ALA A 21 -27.70 12.58 -15.21
CA ALA A 21 -27.46 12.50 -16.63
C ALA A 21 -26.09 11.85 -16.87
N GLN A 22 -25.94 11.08 -17.95
CA GLN A 22 -24.75 10.32 -18.39
C GLN A 22 -23.47 10.88 -17.82
N ASN A 23 -23.00 10.27 -16.72
CA ASN A 23 -21.80 10.69 -16.01
C ASN A 23 -20.66 9.89 -16.64
N GLU A 24 -19.68 10.56 -17.22
CA GLU A 24 -18.53 9.94 -17.91
C GLU A 24 -17.80 8.96 -17.00
N TYR A 25 -17.69 9.28 -15.72
CA TYR A 25 -17.06 8.38 -14.74
C TYR A 25 -17.89 7.11 -14.48
N ALA A 26 -19.21 7.16 -14.61
CA ALA A 26 -20.06 5.98 -14.39
C ALA A 26 -19.72 4.84 -15.36
N GLU A 27 -19.41 5.15 -16.62
CA GLU A 27 -18.95 4.17 -17.60
C GLU A 27 -17.59 3.59 -17.25
N ILE A 28 -16.64 4.41 -16.81
CA ILE A 28 -15.34 3.96 -16.30
C ILE A 28 -15.50 3.03 -15.10
N ALA A 29 -16.34 3.42 -14.14
CA ALA A 29 -16.62 2.61 -12.96
C ALA A 29 -17.27 1.27 -13.31
N ARG A 30 -18.20 1.24 -14.26
CA ARG A 30 -18.83 0.03 -14.79
C ARG A 30 -17.79 -0.92 -15.42
N LEU A 31 -16.96 -0.41 -16.31
CA LEU A 31 -15.90 -1.21 -16.96
C LEU A 31 -14.89 -1.74 -15.93
N ARG A 32 -14.50 -0.93 -14.94
CA ARG A 32 -13.64 -1.40 -13.84
C ARG A 32 -14.28 -2.55 -13.07
N GLY A 33 -15.60 -2.50 -12.86
CA GLY A 33 -16.35 -3.57 -12.20
C GLY A 33 -16.38 -4.89 -12.95
N LEU A 34 -16.15 -4.87 -14.28
CA LEU A 34 -16.05 -6.07 -15.12
C LEU A 34 -14.65 -6.71 -15.12
N ASN A 35 -13.65 -6.05 -14.52
CA ASN A 35 -12.31 -6.62 -14.37
C ASN A 35 -12.32 -7.64 -13.23
N GLU A 36 -12.43 -8.90 -13.58
CA GLU A 36 -12.56 -9.99 -12.63
C GLU A 36 -11.30 -10.16 -11.78
N SER A 37 -11.50 -10.58 -10.55
CA SER A 37 -10.44 -10.95 -9.62
C SER A 37 -10.93 -12.00 -8.64
N VAL A 38 -10.07 -12.95 -8.31
CA VAL A 38 -10.34 -13.91 -7.22
C VAL A 38 -9.87 -13.27 -5.92
N ARG A 39 -10.80 -13.04 -4.99
CA ARG A 39 -10.54 -12.34 -3.72
C ARG A 39 -10.37 -13.30 -2.57
N GLY A 40 -9.59 -12.88 -1.56
CA GLY A 40 -9.47 -13.61 -0.30
C GLY A 40 -8.85 -15.00 -0.45
N ILE A 41 -7.97 -15.19 -1.45
CA ILE A 41 -7.25 -16.46 -1.64
C ILE A 41 -6.42 -16.75 -0.39
N ARG A 42 -6.66 -17.90 0.25
CA ARG A 42 -5.88 -18.41 1.37
C ARG A 42 -5.50 -19.85 1.09
N PRO A 43 -4.20 -20.12 0.92
CA PRO A 43 -3.70 -21.48 0.81
C PRO A 43 -4.00 -22.28 2.07
N MET A 44 -4.38 -23.55 1.93
CA MET A 44 -4.53 -24.47 3.05
C MET A 44 -3.23 -25.24 3.30
N ALA A 45 -3.02 -25.66 4.55
CA ALA A 45 -1.78 -26.30 5.01
C ALA A 45 -1.43 -27.58 4.26
N ASP A 46 -2.43 -28.26 3.68
CA ASP A 46 -2.24 -29.49 2.89
C ASP A 46 -1.52 -29.25 1.54
N GLY A 47 -1.41 -27.98 1.10
CA GLY A 47 -0.80 -27.59 -0.19
C GLY A 47 -1.59 -28.06 -1.43
N GLU A 48 -2.77 -28.66 -1.27
CA GLU A 48 -3.64 -29.17 -2.33
C GLU A 48 -4.91 -28.33 -2.51
N HIS A 49 -5.27 -27.55 -1.47
CA HIS A 49 -6.49 -26.74 -1.45
C HIS A 49 -6.20 -25.28 -1.11
N TYR A 50 -7.12 -24.44 -1.51
CA TYR A 50 -7.17 -23.03 -1.12
C TYR A 50 -8.62 -22.63 -0.86
N THR A 51 -8.81 -21.56 -0.11
CA THR A 51 -10.13 -20.97 0.13
C THR A 51 -10.22 -19.58 -0.45
N THR A 52 -11.45 -19.13 -0.70
CA THR A 52 -11.79 -17.76 -1.09
C THR A 52 -12.96 -17.27 -0.25
N LEU A 53 -13.09 -15.95 -0.16
CA LEU A 53 -14.29 -15.30 0.40
C LEU A 53 -15.16 -14.80 -0.76
N ASP A 54 -16.30 -15.46 -0.97
CA ASP A 54 -17.27 -15.08 -1.98
C ASP A 54 -18.62 -14.73 -1.32
N ALA A 55 -19.01 -13.48 -1.51
CA ALA A 55 -20.23 -12.85 -0.97
C ALA A 55 -20.43 -13.07 0.53
N ASN A 56 -20.44 -13.88 1.27
CA ASN A 56 -20.53 -14.23 2.69
C ASN A 56 -20.24 -15.72 2.90
N ASN A 57 -19.61 -16.37 1.92
CA ASN A 57 -19.28 -17.76 2.03
C ASN A 57 -17.76 -17.97 1.90
N ILE A 58 -17.21 -18.84 2.73
CA ILE A 58 -15.84 -19.31 2.63
C ILE A 58 -15.90 -20.60 1.82
N LEU A 59 -15.35 -20.55 0.60
CA LEU A 59 -15.38 -21.67 -0.34
C LEU A 59 -14.01 -22.29 -0.46
N ARG A 60 -13.92 -23.61 -0.30
CA ARG A 60 -12.71 -24.44 -0.48
C ARG A 60 -12.66 -24.97 -1.91
N TYR A 61 -11.50 -24.87 -2.54
CA TYR A 61 -11.22 -25.35 -3.89
C TYR A 61 -9.97 -26.21 -3.93
N SER A 62 -9.90 -27.16 -4.84
CA SER A 62 -8.64 -27.84 -5.16
C SER A 62 -7.80 -27.01 -6.14
N TYR A 63 -6.47 -27.02 -6.01
CA TYR A 63 -5.59 -26.49 -7.03
C TYR A 63 -5.61 -27.30 -8.31
N ALA A 64 -5.61 -28.65 -8.20
CA ALA A 64 -5.47 -29.54 -9.33
C ALA A 64 -6.79 -29.81 -10.08
N ALA A 65 -7.92 -29.85 -9.37
CA ALA A 65 -9.21 -30.25 -9.95
C ALA A 65 -10.14 -29.05 -10.16
N ASP A 66 -10.86 -29.07 -11.27
CA ASP A 66 -11.92 -28.11 -11.57
C ASP A 66 -13.25 -28.61 -10.98
N THR A 67 -13.35 -28.50 -9.65
CA THR A 67 -14.55 -28.90 -8.89
C THR A 67 -15.26 -27.64 -8.36
N PRO A 68 -16.58 -27.69 -8.19
CA PRO A 68 -17.30 -26.61 -7.51
C PRO A 68 -16.74 -26.36 -6.11
N GLY A 69 -16.73 -25.10 -5.69
CA GLY A 69 -16.29 -24.74 -4.34
C GLY A 69 -17.16 -25.37 -3.28
N GLU A 70 -16.50 -25.95 -2.27
CA GLU A 70 -17.17 -26.55 -1.10
C GLU A 70 -17.30 -25.48 0.00
N SER A 71 -18.53 -25.28 0.50
CA SER A 71 -18.75 -24.35 1.61
C SER A 71 -18.12 -24.87 2.92
N MET A 72 -17.33 -24.00 3.55
CA MET A 72 -16.76 -24.23 4.88
C MET A 72 -17.68 -23.71 6.00
N LEU A 73 -18.84 -23.14 5.65
CA LEU A 73 -19.80 -22.62 6.62
C LEU A 73 -20.82 -23.67 7.04
N PRO A 74 -21.40 -23.54 8.25
CA PRO A 74 -22.52 -24.37 8.71
C PRO A 74 -23.70 -24.35 7.74
N SER A 75 -24.46 -25.43 7.72
CA SER A 75 -25.74 -25.52 6.99
C SER A 75 -26.91 -25.61 8.00
N PRO A 76 -27.89 -24.67 8.01
CA PRO A 76 -27.99 -23.49 7.10
C PRO A 76 -26.87 -22.46 7.36
N ALA A 77 -26.52 -21.71 6.32
CA ALA A 77 -25.51 -20.66 6.43
C ALA A 77 -25.92 -19.63 7.51
N PRO A 78 -24.98 -19.19 8.35
CA PRO A 78 -25.28 -18.22 9.39
C PRO A 78 -25.64 -16.87 8.78
N ASN A 79 -26.55 -16.13 9.42
CA ASN A 79 -26.82 -14.74 9.07
C ASN A 79 -25.71 -13.84 9.59
N LEU A 80 -24.54 -13.91 8.95
CA LEU A 80 -23.31 -13.20 9.33
C LEU A 80 -22.66 -12.61 8.08
N VAL A 81 -22.37 -11.30 8.11
CA VAL A 81 -21.62 -10.64 7.06
C VAL A 81 -20.13 -10.78 7.35
N ILE A 82 -19.47 -11.71 6.68
CA ILE A 82 -18.04 -11.98 6.87
C ILE A 82 -17.22 -10.93 6.11
N SER A 83 -16.43 -10.15 6.84
CA SER A 83 -15.49 -9.18 6.26
C SER A 83 -14.08 -9.75 6.10
N ASP A 84 -13.71 -10.72 6.94
CA ASP A 84 -12.43 -11.42 6.92
C ASP A 84 -12.47 -12.74 7.72
N TYR A 85 -11.49 -13.62 7.54
CA TYR A 85 -11.40 -14.88 8.29
C TYR A 85 -9.95 -15.37 8.40
N VAL A 86 -9.67 -16.17 9.43
CA VAL A 86 -8.38 -16.84 9.68
C VAL A 86 -8.63 -18.26 10.17
N PHE A 87 -7.87 -19.23 9.66
CA PHE A 87 -7.91 -20.59 10.16
C PHE A 87 -7.06 -20.74 11.42
N SER A 88 -7.47 -21.61 12.35
CA SER A 88 -6.58 -22.17 13.37
C SER A 88 -5.45 -22.95 12.70
N PRO A 89 -4.30 -23.16 13.36
CA PRO A 89 -3.17 -23.89 12.77
C PRO A 89 -3.48 -25.32 12.30
N ASP A 90 -4.45 -25.96 12.93
CA ASP A 90 -4.98 -27.31 12.55
C ASP A 90 -6.09 -27.24 11.49
N GLU A 91 -6.50 -26.04 11.08
CA GLU A 91 -7.57 -25.74 10.13
C GLU A 91 -8.96 -26.27 10.51
N GLN A 92 -9.17 -26.69 11.77
CA GLN A 92 -10.46 -27.20 12.26
C GLN A 92 -11.39 -26.08 12.75
N THR A 93 -10.85 -24.91 12.99
CA THR A 93 -11.59 -23.74 13.49
C THR A 93 -11.34 -22.54 12.60
N ILE A 94 -12.38 -21.78 12.30
CA ILE A 94 -12.28 -20.53 11.54
C ILE A 94 -12.65 -19.37 12.46
N LEU A 95 -11.76 -18.40 12.64
CA LEU A 95 -12.06 -17.13 13.27
C LEU A 95 -12.55 -16.18 12.18
N VAL A 96 -13.79 -15.75 12.26
CA VAL A 96 -14.39 -14.82 11.30
C VAL A 96 -14.59 -13.45 11.92
N ALA A 97 -14.30 -12.42 11.14
CA ALA A 97 -14.53 -11.01 11.47
C ALA A 97 -15.79 -10.51 10.77
N SER A 98 -16.60 -9.69 11.47
CA SER A 98 -17.84 -9.11 10.95
C SER A 98 -18.09 -7.71 11.50
N GLY A 99 -18.78 -6.87 10.74
CA GLY A 99 -19.13 -5.53 11.19
C GLY A 99 -17.94 -4.58 11.30
N ARG A 100 -17.05 -4.61 10.34
CA ARG A 100 -15.83 -3.78 10.28
C ARG A 100 -16.15 -2.29 10.38
N LYS A 101 -15.48 -1.59 11.33
CA LYS A 101 -15.53 -0.14 11.51
C LYS A 101 -14.11 0.41 11.37
N PRO A 102 -13.78 1.12 10.29
CA PRO A 102 -12.44 1.68 10.08
C PRO A 102 -12.04 2.64 11.21
N ILE A 103 -10.75 2.61 11.58
CA ILE A 103 -10.12 3.61 12.46
C ILE A 103 -9.26 4.52 11.58
N TYR A 104 -8.22 3.98 10.97
CA TYR A 104 -7.32 4.66 10.03
C TYR A 104 -7.27 3.89 8.69
N ARG A 105 -6.15 3.96 7.97
CA ARG A 105 -5.99 3.32 6.66
C ARG A 105 -6.09 1.80 6.71
N HIS A 106 -5.50 1.17 7.71
CA HIS A 106 -5.38 -0.29 7.85
C HIS A 106 -6.17 -0.84 9.02
N SER A 107 -6.18 -0.12 10.14
CA SER A 107 -6.83 -0.53 11.38
C SER A 107 -8.36 -0.40 11.33
N TYR A 108 -9.02 -1.32 12.01
CA TYR A 108 -10.47 -1.33 12.19
C TYR A 108 -10.84 -2.13 13.43
N THR A 109 -11.97 -1.78 14.04
CA THR A 109 -12.61 -2.63 15.02
C THR A 109 -13.63 -3.55 14.36
N THR A 110 -13.88 -4.72 14.94
CA THR A 110 -14.78 -5.72 14.37
C THR A 110 -15.29 -6.68 15.45
N SER A 111 -16.41 -7.36 15.19
CA SER A 111 -16.88 -8.45 16.02
C SER A 111 -16.30 -9.78 15.53
N TYR A 112 -15.99 -10.69 16.45
CA TYR A 112 -15.40 -11.98 16.13
C TYR A 112 -16.32 -13.15 16.49
N SER A 113 -16.30 -14.18 15.66
CA SER A 113 -16.97 -15.48 15.92
C SER A 113 -16.07 -16.62 15.50
N LEU A 114 -16.15 -17.75 16.20
CA LEU A 114 -15.54 -19.01 15.79
C LEU A 114 -16.57 -19.85 15.02
N ILE A 115 -16.11 -20.47 13.94
CA ILE A 115 -16.84 -21.51 13.23
C ILE A 115 -16.08 -22.82 13.47
N ARG A 116 -16.74 -23.76 14.14
CA ARG A 116 -16.21 -25.07 14.48
C ARG A 116 -17.36 -26.08 14.62
N ASP A 117 -17.14 -27.31 14.22
CA ASP A 117 -18.12 -28.42 14.36
C ASP A 117 -19.51 -28.05 13.84
N ASN A 118 -19.56 -27.43 12.66
CA ASN A 118 -20.80 -26.93 12.03
C ASN A 118 -21.59 -25.93 12.89
N ARG A 119 -20.94 -25.18 13.77
CA ARG A 119 -21.56 -24.17 14.67
C ARG A 119 -20.83 -22.83 14.59
N VAL A 120 -21.59 -21.76 14.81
CA VAL A 120 -21.05 -20.41 14.95
C VAL A 120 -21.15 -19.99 16.41
N GLN A 121 -20.02 -19.65 17.01
CA GLN A 121 -19.93 -19.19 18.38
C GLN A 121 -19.34 -17.78 18.41
N PRO A 122 -20.09 -16.75 18.80
CA PRO A 122 -19.52 -15.44 19.05
C PRO A 122 -18.51 -15.48 20.20
N VAL A 123 -17.33 -14.90 19.98
CA VAL A 123 -16.25 -14.80 20.97
C VAL A 123 -15.91 -13.35 21.25
N LEU A 124 -15.06 -13.09 22.24
CA LEU A 124 -14.61 -11.76 22.66
C LEU A 124 -15.79 -10.81 22.99
N ARG A 125 -16.88 -11.34 23.54
CA ARG A 125 -18.13 -10.59 23.79
C ARG A 125 -17.98 -9.48 24.82
N GLN A 126 -16.96 -9.53 25.67
CA GLN A 126 -16.70 -8.53 26.71
C GLN A 126 -15.86 -7.36 26.19
N ALA A 127 -15.25 -7.51 25.02
CA ALA A 127 -14.49 -6.47 24.38
C ALA A 127 -15.43 -5.43 23.75
N GLU A 128 -15.10 -4.15 23.92
CA GLU A 128 -15.89 -3.04 23.38
C GLU A 128 -15.59 -2.78 21.90
N ALA A 129 -14.30 -2.85 21.54
CA ALA A 129 -13.80 -2.51 20.23
C ALA A 129 -12.60 -3.38 19.82
N PRO A 130 -12.75 -4.74 19.81
CA PRO A 130 -11.64 -5.65 19.55
C PRO A 130 -11.10 -5.50 18.13
N ARG A 131 -9.77 -5.65 18.01
CA ARG A 131 -9.03 -5.60 16.75
C ARG A 131 -7.83 -6.53 16.75
N ASP A 132 -7.29 -6.82 15.57
CA ASP A 132 -6.05 -7.56 15.34
C ASP A 132 -6.05 -8.96 15.99
N ALA A 133 -7.20 -9.66 16.01
CA ALA A 133 -7.30 -10.98 16.66
C ALA A 133 -6.57 -12.07 15.86
N SER A 134 -5.74 -12.89 16.54
CA SER A 134 -5.01 -14.00 15.94
C SER A 134 -4.92 -15.22 16.88
N PHE A 135 -4.89 -16.42 16.27
CA PHE A 135 -4.69 -17.66 17.04
C PHE A 135 -3.26 -17.79 17.57
N SER A 136 -3.12 -18.45 18.70
CA SER A 136 -1.84 -19.04 19.15
C SER A 136 -1.40 -20.17 18.21
N PRO A 137 -0.10 -20.50 18.12
CA PRO A 137 0.41 -21.61 17.28
C PRO A 137 -0.18 -22.98 17.58
N ASP A 138 -0.65 -23.23 18.80
CA ASP A 138 -1.36 -24.47 19.19
C ASP A 138 -2.88 -24.42 18.94
N GLY A 139 -3.40 -23.24 18.50
CA GLY A 139 -4.82 -23.05 18.22
C GLY A 139 -5.73 -22.98 19.45
N GLN A 140 -5.19 -22.94 20.67
CA GLN A 140 -5.99 -22.97 21.90
C GLN A 140 -6.38 -21.58 22.41
N GLN A 141 -5.69 -20.54 21.96
CA GLN A 141 -5.88 -19.18 22.44
C GLN A 141 -6.04 -18.19 21.25
N ILE A 142 -6.66 -17.04 21.55
CA ILE A 142 -6.76 -15.90 20.63
C ILE A 142 -6.23 -14.67 21.37
N ALA A 143 -5.16 -14.05 20.85
CA ALA A 143 -4.74 -12.74 21.31
C ALA A 143 -5.45 -11.66 20.49
N TYR A 144 -5.73 -10.51 21.11
CA TYR A 144 -6.37 -9.36 20.49
C TYR A 144 -6.11 -8.07 21.29
N SER A 145 -6.27 -6.92 20.65
CA SER A 145 -6.21 -5.62 21.32
C SER A 145 -7.61 -5.05 21.52
N ASP A 146 -7.86 -4.41 22.68
CA ASP A 146 -9.08 -3.67 22.99
C ASP A 146 -8.77 -2.50 23.94
N GLY A 147 -9.28 -1.30 23.69
CA GLY A 147 -9.05 -0.12 24.52
C GLY A 147 -7.57 0.23 24.74
N ASN A 148 -6.69 -0.02 23.75
CA ASN A 148 -5.24 0.13 23.80
C ASN A 148 -4.50 -0.87 24.72
N ASP A 149 -5.15 -1.94 25.16
CA ASP A 149 -4.52 -3.03 25.89
C ASP A 149 -4.56 -4.36 25.12
N LEU A 150 -3.62 -5.23 25.49
CA LEU A 150 -3.48 -6.58 24.93
C LEU A 150 -4.19 -7.60 25.84
N TYR A 151 -4.94 -8.50 25.22
CA TYR A 151 -5.70 -9.57 25.85
C TYR A 151 -5.41 -10.91 25.19
N VAL A 152 -5.59 -11.98 25.96
CA VAL A 152 -5.60 -13.37 25.46
C VAL A 152 -6.87 -14.07 25.92
N TYR A 153 -7.60 -14.63 24.98
CA TYR A 153 -8.82 -15.42 25.21
C TYR A 153 -8.50 -16.90 25.11
N ASP A 154 -8.80 -17.69 26.16
CA ASP A 154 -8.75 -19.15 26.15
C ASP A 154 -10.04 -19.68 25.55
N ILE A 155 -9.92 -20.45 24.46
CA ILE A 155 -11.06 -20.95 23.69
C ILE A 155 -11.83 -22.04 24.48
N ALA A 156 -11.13 -22.91 25.17
CA ALA A 156 -11.76 -24.01 25.89
C ALA A 156 -12.41 -23.53 27.19
N ALA A 157 -11.71 -22.70 27.96
CA ALA A 157 -12.21 -22.14 29.20
C ALA A 157 -13.23 -21.00 28.99
N GLN A 158 -13.26 -20.40 27.80
CA GLN A 158 -14.06 -19.20 27.46
C GLN A 158 -13.77 -18.02 28.40
N THR A 159 -12.52 -17.88 28.80
CA THR A 159 -12.06 -16.80 29.72
C THR A 159 -11.07 -15.89 29.03
N THR A 160 -11.09 -14.61 29.41
CA THR A 160 -10.17 -13.60 28.91
C THR A 160 -9.16 -13.25 30.00
N HIS A 161 -7.89 -13.20 29.65
CA HIS A 161 -6.80 -12.74 30.46
C HIS A 161 -6.29 -11.40 29.92
N ARG A 162 -6.31 -10.36 30.72
CA ARG A 162 -5.74 -9.05 30.38
C ARG A 162 -4.23 -9.13 30.57
N ILE A 163 -3.47 -8.88 29.51
CA ILE A 163 -2.00 -8.94 29.54
C ILE A 163 -1.42 -7.59 29.96
N THR A 164 -1.98 -6.48 29.49
CA THR A 164 -1.55 -5.12 29.84
C THR A 164 -2.71 -4.35 30.45
N ASP A 165 -2.43 -3.32 31.25
CA ASP A 165 -3.43 -2.60 32.04
C ASP A 165 -3.20 -1.09 32.14
N ASP A 166 -2.24 -0.58 31.35
CA ASP A 166 -1.87 0.85 31.30
C ASP A 166 -2.26 1.52 29.98
N GLY A 167 -3.00 0.82 29.11
CA GLY A 167 -3.48 1.35 27.83
C GLY A 167 -4.44 2.53 28.03
N ALA A 168 -4.18 3.65 27.36
CA ALA A 168 -5.01 4.84 27.39
C ALA A 168 -4.88 5.64 26.10
N TRP A 169 -6.01 6.18 25.63
CA TRP A 169 -6.08 6.98 24.41
C TRP A 169 -5.16 8.21 24.49
N ASN A 170 -4.35 8.44 23.45
CA ASN A 170 -3.36 9.52 23.39
C ASN A 170 -2.27 9.47 24.49
N GLN A 171 -2.04 8.31 25.09
CA GLN A 171 -1.03 8.11 26.15
C GLN A 171 -0.21 6.84 25.90
N VAL A 172 -0.82 5.67 26.04
CA VAL A 172 -0.14 4.39 25.95
C VAL A 172 -0.94 3.42 25.08
N ILE A 173 -0.24 2.72 24.21
CA ILE A 173 -0.81 1.70 23.33
C ILE A 173 -0.01 0.40 23.50
N ASN A 174 -0.70 -0.74 23.70
CA ASN A 174 -0.11 -2.06 23.87
C ASN A 174 -0.65 -3.04 22.83
N GLY A 175 0.22 -3.77 22.17
CA GLY A 175 -0.15 -4.85 21.26
C GLY A 175 -0.75 -4.42 19.91
N THR A 176 -0.92 -3.14 19.70
CA THR A 176 -1.25 -2.50 18.42
C THR A 176 -0.38 -1.26 18.25
N THR A 177 -0.49 -0.50 17.16
CA THR A 177 0.44 0.57 16.84
C THR A 177 -0.17 1.97 16.99
N ASP A 178 0.68 2.97 17.11
CA ASP A 178 0.30 4.36 16.92
C ASP A 178 0.03 4.67 15.43
N TRP A 179 -0.46 5.89 15.16
CA TRP A 179 -0.82 6.32 13.81
C TRP A 179 0.34 6.21 12.82
N VAL A 180 1.55 6.66 13.20
CA VAL A 180 2.66 6.76 12.25
C VAL A 180 3.28 5.41 11.90
N TYR A 181 3.28 4.42 12.81
CA TYR A 181 3.69 3.06 12.52
C TYR A 181 2.68 2.33 11.64
N GLU A 182 1.39 2.55 11.87
CA GLU A 182 0.34 2.02 11.00
C GLU A 182 0.49 2.53 9.59
N GLU A 183 0.60 3.84 9.41
CA GLU A 183 0.65 4.46 8.08
C GLU A 183 1.95 4.12 7.35
N GLU A 184 3.11 4.21 8.01
CA GLU A 184 4.40 4.21 7.33
C GLU A 184 5.10 2.85 7.33
N PHE A 185 4.89 2.01 8.36
CA PHE A 185 5.39 0.65 8.36
C PHE A 185 4.33 -0.40 7.97
N GLY A 186 3.07 0.01 7.79
CA GLY A 186 1.98 -0.85 7.33
C GLY A 186 1.62 -1.96 8.32
N ILE A 187 1.73 -1.70 9.62
CA ILE A 187 1.40 -2.67 10.67
C ILE A 187 0.31 -2.13 11.60
N THR A 188 -0.58 -3.01 12.02
CA THR A 188 -1.57 -2.75 13.09
C THR A 188 -1.36 -3.69 14.25
N GLN A 189 -1.10 -4.98 13.99
CA GLN A 189 -0.81 -5.97 15.02
C GLN A 189 0.65 -5.85 15.48
N ALA A 190 0.86 -5.44 16.73
CA ALA A 190 2.16 -5.25 17.34
C ALA A 190 2.44 -6.28 18.45
N TYR A 191 2.04 -7.53 18.22
CA TYR A 191 2.33 -8.66 19.10
C TYR A 191 2.54 -9.95 18.30
N ALA A 192 3.21 -10.92 18.91
CA ALA A 192 3.46 -12.24 18.34
C ALA A 192 3.54 -13.31 19.44
N PHE A 193 2.83 -14.44 19.27
CA PHE A 193 3.00 -15.62 20.12
C PHE A 193 4.34 -16.31 19.85
N SER A 194 4.95 -16.86 20.91
CA SER A 194 6.08 -17.78 20.75
C SER A 194 5.63 -19.10 20.08
N PRO A 195 6.52 -19.82 19.36
CA PRO A 195 6.16 -21.06 18.68
C PRO A 195 5.57 -22.15 19.58
N ASP A 196 5.87 -22.11 20.87
CA ASP A 196 5.34 -23.02 21.90
C ASP A 196 4.04 -22.52 22.56
N SER A 197 3.49 -21.38 22.11
CA SER A 197 2.27 -20.75 22.62
C SER A 197 2.30 -20.31 24.11
N ARG A 198 3.47 -20.35 24.74
CA ARG A 198 3.63 -20.04 26.18
C ARG A 198 3.89 -18.58 26.46
N ARG A 199 4.44 -17.87 25.49
CA ARG A 199 4.81 -16.47 25.64
C ARG A 199 4.23 -15.64 24.53
N ILE A 200 4.05 -14.35 24.80
CA ILE A 200 3.67 -13.36 23.82
C ILE A 200 4.64 -12.18 23.89
N ALA A 201 5.26 -11.83 22.77
CA ALA A 201 6.01 -10.61 22.61
C ALA A 201 5.07 -9.51 22.13
N TYR A 202 5.23 -8.28 22.67
CA TYR A 202 4.41 -7.15 22.22
C TYR A 202 5.18 -5.84 22.32
N LEU A 203 4.79 -4.88 21.46
CA LEU A 203 5.26 -3.51 21.54
C LEU A 203 4.32 -2.69 22.44
N ARG A 204 4.94 -1.85 23.27
CA ARG A 204 4.31 -0.80 24.05
C ARG A 204 4.78 0.54 23.51
N PHE A 205 3.85 1.38 23.08
CA PHE A 205 4.08 2.73 22.62
C PHE A 205 3.69 3.71 23.72
N ASP A 206 4.62 4.54 24.14
CA ASP A 206 4.33 5.70 24.95
C ASP A 206 4.29 6.94 24.05
N GLU A 207 3.08 7.37 23.71
CA GLU A 207 2.84 8.53 22.84
C GLU A 207 2.50 9.81 23.62
N SER A 208 2.69 9.83 24.95
CA SER A 208 2.33 10.95 25.80
C SER A 208 2.98 12.28 25.36
N GLU A 209 4.23 12.21 24.93
CA GLU A 209 5.02 13.36 24.46
C GLU A 209 4.88 13.65 22.94
N VAL A 210 4.15 12.81 22.20
CA VAL A 210 3.86 13.06 20.78
C VAL A 210 2.86 14.20 20.67
N PRO A 211 3.06 15.18 19.75
CA PRO A 211 2.10 16.27 19.57
C PRO A 211 0.71 15.80 19.17
N LEU A 212 -0.29 16.54 19.65
CA LEU A 212 -1.70 16.27 19.39
C LEU A 212 -2.14 16.98 18.11
N MET A 213 -2.76 16.22 17.20
CA MET A 213 -3.48 16.77 16.06
C MET A 213 -4.97 16.81 16.34
N GLU A 214 -5.59 17.95 16.09
CA GLU A 214 -7.03 18.13 16.24
C GLU A 214 -7.69 18.42 14.90
N MET A 215 -8.80 17.75 14.63
CA MET A 215 -9.63 17.95 13.45
C MET A 215 -11.09 18.09 13.83
N MET A 216 -11.87 18.79 13.01
CA MET A 216 -13.31 18.96 13.22
C MET A 216 -14.11 17.94 12.40
N ARG A 217 -15.11 17.33 13.02
CA ARG A 217 -16.14 16.50 12.37
C ARG A 217 -17.40 17.28 12.14
N PHE A 218 -17.98 17.14 10.93
CA PHE A 218 -19.19 17.83 10.46
C PHE A 218 -20.35 16.83 10.28
N ASP A 219 -20.60 16.01 11.28
CA ASP A 219 -21.54 14.87 11.25
C ASP A 219 -23.04 15.26 11.29
N GLY A 220 -23.38 16.48 10.88
CA GLY A 220 -24.76 16.99 10.82
C GLY A 220 -25.35 17.35 12.18
N LYS A 221 -24.58 17.37 13.26
CA LYS A 221 -25.02 17.82 14.59
C LYS A 221 -25.04 19.34 14.68
N LEU A 222 -25.80 19.86 15.65
CA LEU A 222 -25.91 21.31 15.88
C LEU A 222 -24.56 21.96 16.18
N TYR A 223 -23.68 21.26 16.91
CA TYR A 223 -22.32 21.68 17.20
C TYR A 223 -21.34 20.65 16.66
N ASN A 224 -20.29 21.12 15.98
CA ASN A 224 -19.19 20.29 15.50
C ASN A 224 -18.45 19.64 16.67
N ARG A 225 -17.84 18.49 16.43
CA ARG A 225 -17.04 17.79 17.43
C ARG A 225 -15.56 17.81 17.03
N ALA A 226 -14.70 18.09 18.00
CA ALA A 226 -13.28 17.85 17.83
C ALA A 226 -12.99 16.35 17.84
N TYR A 227 -12.07 15.94 16.99
CA TYR A 227 -11.45 14.62 16.97
C TYR A 227 -9.95 14.81 17.05
N SER A 228 -9.32 14.17 18.01
CA SER A 228 -7.88 14.35 18.27
C SER A 228 -7.16 13.01 18.34
N PHE A 229 -5.94 12.98 17.83
CA PHE A 229 -5.03 11.83 17.86
C PHE A 229 -3.59 12.33 17.81
N LYS A 230 -2.66 11.46 18.21
CA LYS A 230 -1.23 11.77 18.18
C LYS A 230 -0.68 11.64 16.77
N TYR A 231 0.04 12.69 16.32
CA TYR A 231 0.65 12.73 15.01
C TYR A 231 1.98 13.50 15.05
N PRO A 232 3.10 12.82 14.92
CA PRO A 232 4.40 13.46 14.94
C PRO A 232 4.74 14.06 13.59
N LYS A 233 4.80 15.37 13.46
CA LYS A 233 5.31 16.04 12.26
C LYS A 233 6.82 15.99 12.21
N ALA A 234 7.38 16.12 11.00
CA ALA A 234 8.82 16.05 10.78
C ALA A 234 9.61 16.94 11.77
N GLY A 235 10.59 16.34 12.43
CA GLY A 235 11.42 16.98 13.44
C GLY A 235 10.87 16.95 14.85
N GLU A 236 9.64 16.49 15.09
CA GLU A 236 9.03 16.37 16.38
C GLU A 236 9.28 15.01 17.04
N ARG A 237 8.81 14.83 18.26
CA ARG A 237 8.99 13.59 19.02
C ARG A 237 8.07 12.50 18.49
N ASN A 238 8.60 11.28 18.35
CA ASN A 238 7.84 10.06 18.14
C ASN A 238 7.49 9.40 19.48
N SER A 239 6.64 8.38 19.43
CA SER A 239 6.41 7.49 20.56
C SER A 239 7.71 6.83 21.02
N VAL A 240 7.88 6.66 22.33
CA VAL A 240 8.92 5.79 22.87
C VAL A 240 8.41 4.36 22.83
N VAL A 241 9.05 3.52 22.00
CA VAL A 241 8.61 2.15 21.76
C VAL A 241 9.45 1.17 22.56
N GLN A 242 8.79 0.29 23.31
CA GLN A 242 9.40 -0.74 24.14
C GLN A 242 8.94 -2.12 23.66
N LEU A 243 9.84 -3.09 23.70
CA LEU A 243 9.53 -4.50 23.50
C LEU A 243 9.38 -5.20 24.84
N TRP A 244 8.29 -5.92 25.02
CA TRP A 244 7.99 -6.72 26.20
C TRP A 244 7.69 -8.17 25.82
N VAL A 245 7.98 -9.08 26.74
CA VAL A 245 7.58 -10.49 26.63
C VAL A 245 6.81 -10.85 27.90
N ALA A 246 5.60 -11.37 27.72
CA ALA A 246 4.77 -11.91 28.80
C ALA A 246 4.75 -13.43 28.75
N ASP A 247 4.94 -14.09 29.87
CA ASP A 247 4.70 -15.52 30.07
C ASP A 247 3.22 -15.72 30.44
N LEU A 248 2.50 -16.47 29.62
CA LEU A 248 1.05 -16.63 29.72
C LEU A 248 0.63 -17.59 30.85
N GLN A 249 1.56 -18.42 31.38
CA GLN A 249 1.28 -19.34 32.48
C GLN A 249 1.51 -18.66 33.83
N THR A 250 2.60 -17.91 33.96
CA THR A 250 2.99 -17.28 35.21
C THR A 250 2.47 -15.86 35.36
N GLY A 251 2.11 -15.20 34.26
CA GLY A 251 1.73 -13.79 34.24
C GLY A 251 2.91 -12.82 34.37
N THR A 252 4.16 -13.35 34.41
CA THR A 252 5.36 -12.48 34.51
C THR A 252 5.60 -11.76 33.20
N LYS A 253 6.08 -10.51 33.30
CA LYS A 253 6.40 -9.66 32.14
C LYS A 253 7.86 -9.20 32.26
N GLU A 254 8.58 -9.27 31.16
CA GLU A 254 9.96 -8.86 31.04
C GLU A 254 10.10 -7.81 29.93
N ARG A 255 10.72 -6.68 30.22
CA ARG A 255 11.09 -5.72 29.19
C ARG A 255 12.40 -6.14 28.54
N ILE A 256 12.40 -6.29 27.25
CA ILE A 256 13.60 -6.54 26.45
C ILE A 256 14.38 -5.22 26.31
N ASP A 257 15.66 -5.25 26.53
CA ASP A 257 16.53 -4.09 26.29
C ASP A 257 16.61 -3.86 24.75
N THR A 258 16.20 -2.68 24.29
CA THR A 258 16.28 -2.28 22.88
C THR A 258 17.43 -1.32 22.60
N GLY A 259 18.34 -1.16 23.56
CA GLY A 259 19.47 -0.24 23.54
C GLY A 259 19.19 1.08 24.28
N PRO A 260 20.23 1.91 24.44
CA PRO A 260 20.13 3.16 25.20
C PRO A 260 19.40 4.27 24.45
N GLU A 261 19.30 4.19 23.13
CA GLU A 261 18.61 5.20 22.32
C GLU A 261 17.10 4.91 22.33
N THR A 262 16.31 5.92 22.65
CA THR A 262 14.85 5.84 22.66
C THR A 262 14.21 6.48 21.42
N ASP A 263 14.93 7.37 20.73
CA ASP A 263 14.50 7.99 19.47
C ASP A 263 14.90 7.11 18.27
N GLN A 264 14.27 5.95 18.20
CA GLN A 264 14.49 4.90 17.22
C GLN A 264 13.17 4.25 16.83
N TYR A 265 13.18 3.42 15.79
CA TYR A 265 11.99 2.66 15.38
C TYR A 265 12.20 1.16 15.58
N ILE A 266 11.13 0.47 16.00
CA ILE A 266 11.05 -0.99 16.14
C ILE A 266 9.91 -1.48 15.23
N PRO A 267 10.09 -1.49 13.89
CA PRO A 267 9.00 -1.71 12.95
C PRO A 267 8.48 -3.15 12.91
N ARG A 268 9.24 -4.12 13.41
CA ARG A 268 8.82 -5.54 13.46
C ARG A 268 9.39 -6.24 14.68
N ILE A 269 8.59 -7.17 15.19
CA ILE A 269 8.99 -8.12 16.23
C ILE A 269 8.54 -9.52 15.85
N GLY A 270 9.13 -10.53 16.46
CA GLY A 270 8.71 -11.91 16.25
C GLY A 270 9.59 -12.91 16.99
N TRP A 271 9.49 -14.16 16.56
CA TRP A 271 10.22 -15.27 17.15
C TRP A 271 10.99 -16.03 16.07
N THR A 272 12.22 -16.38 16.38
CA THR A 272 12.94 -17.35 15.54
C THR A 272 12.25 -18.70 15.57
N PRO A 273 12.43 -19.56 14.56
CA PRO A 273 11.81 -20.90 14.58
C PRO A 273 12.21 -21.77 15.76
N ASP A 274 13.29 -21.44 16.49
CA ASP A 274 13.72 -22.10 17.73
C ASP A 274 13.27 -21.38 19.01
N GLY A 275 12.38 -20.38 18.91
CA GLY A 275 11.67 -19.77 20.04
C GLY A 275 12.42 -18.64 20.75
N ARG A 276 13.37 -17.97 20.09
CA ARG A 276 14.01 -16.77 20.61
C ARG A 276 13.31 -15.53 20.07
N PRO A 277 13.03 -14.49 20.91
CA PRO A 277 12.49 -13.22 20.41
C PRO A 277 13.49 -12.54 19.48
N TRP A 278 12.99 -11.84 18.49
CA TRP A 278 13.79 -10.93 17.66
C TRP A 278 13.02 -9.65 17.39
N PHE A 279 13.75 -8.60 17.06
CA PHE A 279 13.16 -7.34 16.63
C PHE A 279 14.01 -6.66 15.55
N TYR A 280 13.38 -5.82 14.74
CA TYR A 280 14.06 -4.89 13.86
C TYR A 280 14.30 -3.59 14.61
N ARG A 281 15.45 -2.98 14.35
CA ARG A 281 15.79 -1.66 14.84
C ARG A 281 16.22 -0.76 13.69
N LEU A 282 15.61 0.41 13.58
CA LEU A 282 16.03 1.50 12.71
C LEU A 282 16.39 2.70 13.57
N ASN A 283 17.52 3.34 13.27
CA ASN A 283 17.78 4.65 13.88
C ASN A 283 16.82 5.72 13.32
N ARG A 284 16.66 6.84 13.99
CA ARG A 284 15.75 7.93 13.59
C ARG A 284 15.94 8.37 12.14
N ARG A 285 17.17 8.43 11.63
CA ARG A 285 17.48 8.79 10.25
C ARG A 285 17.19 7.69 9.23
N GLN A 286 16.81 6.51 9.67
CA GLN A 286 16.48 5.34 8.85
C GLN A 286 17.59 4.96 7.85
N ASN A 287 18.84 5.21 8.21
CA ASN A 287 20.00 4.86 7.40
C ASN A 287 20.85 3.73 8.02
N THR A 288 20.41 3.20 9.16
CA THR A 288 20.96 1.99 9.79
C THR A 288 19.81 1.09 10.19
N PHE A 289 19.78 -0.12 9.65
CA PHE A 289 18.81 -1.16 9.95
C PHE A 289 19.51 -2.35 10.56
N GLU A 290 18.97 -2.91 11.63
CA GLU A 290 19.46 -4.08 12.32
C GLU A 290 18.35 -5.08 12.58
N MET A 291 18.64 -6.38 12.43
CA MET A 291 17.86 -7.47 12.99
C MET A 291 18.59 -8.02 14.20
N ILE A 292 17.97 -7.96 15.35
CA ILE A 292 18.53 -8.34 16.64
C ILE A 292 17.79 -9.56 17.18
N VAL A 293 18.49 -10.60 17.56
CA VAL A 293 17.95 -11.80 18.22
C VAL A 293 18.33 -11.74 19.69
N CYS A 294 17.34 -11.94 20.57
CA CYS A 294 17.52 -12.01 22.00
C CYS A 294 17.91 -13.45 22.39
N GLU A 295 19.12 -13.59 22.90
CA GLU A 295 19.65 -14.87 23.37
C GLU A 295 19.18 -15.15 24.83
N PRO A 296 19.23 -16.40 25.32
CA PRO A 296 18.93 -16.69 26.71
C PRO A 296 19.78 -15.84 27.66
N HIS A 297 19.21 -15.53 28.82
CA HIS A 297 19.86 -14.70 29.88
C HIS A 297 20.08 -13.23 29.51
N GLY A 298 19.30 -12.70 28.56
CA GLY A 298 19.29 -11.26 28.24
C GLY A 298 20.38 -10.78 27.29
N ALA A 299 21.29 -11.65 26.83
CA ALA A 299 22.25 -11.28 25.80
C ALA A 299 21.54 -11.01 24.47
N GLN A 300 22.10 -10.11 23.66
CA GLN A 300 21.55 -9.75 22.36
C GLN A 300 22.62 -9.90 21.28
N ARG A 301 22.18 -10.26 20.08
CA ARG A 301 23.08 -10.40 18.97
C ARG A 301 22.46 -9.83 17.70
N THR A 302 23.12 -8.84 17.10
CA THR A 302 22.80 -8.36 15.76
C THR A 302 23.19 -9.47 14.76
N VAL A 303 22.20 -10.04 14.09
CA VAL A 303 22.36 -11.12 13.11
C VAL A 303 22.39 -10.61 11.68
N TYR A 304 21.90 -9.40 11.47
CA TYR A 304 21.95 -8.66 10.22
C TYR A 304 22.04 -7.16 10.50
N GLU A 305 22.87 -6.47 9.74
CA GLU A 305 23.00 -5.01 9.74
C GLU A 305 23.09 -4.50 8.31
N GLU A 306 22.36 -3.43 8.02
CA GLU A 306 22.47 -2.66 6.79
C GLU A 306 22.71 -1.19 7.10
N ARG A 307 23.68 -0.59 6.44
CA ARG A 307 23.97 0.84 6.52
C ARG A 307 23.94 1.44 5.13
N ALA A 308 23.22 2.53 4.97
CA ALA A 308 23.15 3.28 3.73
C ALA A 308 23.66 4.72 3.92
N ARG A 309 24.15 5.32 2.86
CA ARG A 309 24.58 6.72 2.88
C ARG A 309 23.41 7.67 3.09
N GLN A 310 22.29 7.42 2.40
CA GLN A 310 21.06 8.21 2.49
C GLN A 310 20.08 7.55 3.44
N TYR A 311 19.44 6.48 3.01
CA TYR A 311 18.49 5.70 3.80
C TYR A 311 18.53 4.22 3.37
N VAL A 312 18.18 3.34 4.29
CA VAL A 312 17.85 1.93 4.00
C VAL A 312 16.44 1.90 3.42
N GLU A 313 16.18 1.02 2.46
CA GLU A 313 14.84 0.86 1.90
C GLU A 313 13.84 0.47 3.00
N ARG A 314 12.57 0.87 2.82
CA ARG A 314 11.52 0.58 3.80
C ARG A 314 11.48 -0.91 4.14
N VAL A 315 11.53 -1.20 5.42
CA VAL A 315 11.45 -2.57 5.94
C VAL A 315 9.99 -3.01 6.06
N ASP A 316 9.72 -4.24 5.63
CA ASP A 316 8.40 -4.86 5.66
C ASP A 316 8.47 -6.31 6.16
N ASP A 317 7.36 -7.03 6.16
CA ASP A 317 7.28 -8.44 6.57
C ASP A 317 8.10 -9.38 5.67
N LYS A 318 8.46 -8.94 4.45
CA LYS A 318 9.22 -9.71 3.46
C LYS A 318 10.68 -9.27 3.34
N THR A 319 11.11 -8.33 4.18
CA THR A 319 12.52 -7.91 4.26
C THR A 319 13.40 -9.07 4.70
N VAL A 320 12.93 -9.85 5.70
CA VAL A 320 13.58 -11.08 6.15
C VAL A 320 12.60 -12.25 6.04
N THR A 321 13.05 -13.36 5.44
CA THR A 321 12.26 -14.60 5.33
C THR A 321 13.08 -15.75 5.92
N PHE A 322 12.61 -16.36 7.01
CA PHE A 322 13.26 -17.54 7.58
C PHE A 322 13.14 -18.74 6.62
N VAL A 323 14.27 -19.39 6.38
CA VAL A 323 14.38 -20.60 5.56
C VAL A 323 14.26 -21.83 6.45
N ASP A 324 14.93 -21.82 7.59
CA ASP A 324 14.91 -22.85 8.63
C ASP A 324 15.32 -22.28 10.00
N LYS A 325 15.72 -23.13 10.94
CA LYS A 325 16.12 -22.72 12.30
C LYS A 325 17.39 -21.88 12.38
N ASP A 326 18.20 -21.84 11.32
CA ASP A 326 19.48 -21.11 11.29
C ASP A 326 19.57 -20.13 10.12
N ARG A 327 18.93 -20.45 8.99
CA ARG A 327 19.08 -19.67 7.75
C ARG A 327 17.89 -18.76 7.52
N PHE A 328 18.18 -17.59 6.96
CA PHE A 328 17.18 -16.63 6.50
C PHE A 328 17.63 -15.91 5.23
N LEU A 329 16.68 -15.50 4.43
CA LEU A 329 16.90 -14.61 3.27
C LEU A 329 16.67 -13.17 3.70
N VAL A 330 17.49 -12.27 3.18
CA VAL A 330 17.30 -10.83 3.29
C VAL A 330 17.18 -10.23 1.90
N ARG A 331 16.21 -9.35 1.73
CA ARG A 331 16.04 -8.52 0.54
C ARG A 331 16.69 -7.16 0.81
N GLN A 332 17.77 -6.84 0.12
CA GLN A 332 18.54 -5.60 0.33
C GLN A 332 19.14 -5.03 -0.97
N GLU A 333 19.35 -3.71 -1.01
CA GLU A 333 19.90 -3.01 -2.18
C GLU A 333 21.31 -2.45 -1.98
N SER A 334 21.72 -2.20 -0.75
CA SER A 334 22.96 -1.45 -0.42
C SER A 334 24.24 -2.09 -0.92
N HIS A 335 24.28 -3.41 -1.17
CA HIS A 335 25.47 -4.12 -1.65
C HIS A 335 25.76 -3.91 -3.14
N THR A 336 24.75 -3.77 -3.97
CA THR A 336 24.89 -3.72 -5.43
C THR A 336 24.23 -2.50 -6.06
N GLY A 337 23.44 -1.76 -5.30
CA GLY A 337 22.60 -0.68 -5.82
C GLY A 337 21.29 -1.15 -6.46
N PHE A 338 21.02 -2.45 -6.40
CA PHE A 338 19.74 -3.06 -6.83
C PHE A 338 19.23 -4.02 -5.77
N MET A 339 17.92 -4.10 -5.61
CA MET A 339 17.28 -4.95 -4.61
C MET A 339 17.45 -6.42 -4.94
N HIS A 340 18.26 -7.15 -4.17
CA HIS A 340 18.55 -8.56 -4.37
C HIS A 340 18.39 -9.39 -3.09
N LEU A 341 18.37 -10.72 -3.26
CA LEU A 341 18.28 -11.70 -2.18
C LEU A 341 19.68 -12.17 -1.78
N TYR A 342 19.89 -12.19 -0.46
CA TYR A 342 21.09 -12.71 0.19
C TYR A 342 20.71 -13.74 1.23
N LEU A 343 21.45 -14.83 1.29
CA LEU A 343 21.25 -15.89 2.29
C LEU A 343 22.20 -15.62 3.48
N TYR A 344 21.62 -15.65 4.66
CA TYR A 344 22.30 -15.47 5.95
C TYR A 344 22.10 -16.69 6.85
N SER A 345 22.97 -16.85 7.82
CA SER A 345 22.85 -17.77 8.95
C SER A 345 22.80 -16.94 10.24
N LEU A 346 21.90 -17.30 11.13
CA LEU A 346 21.86 -16.71 12.48
C LEU A 346 23.18 -16.81 13.20
N ARG A 347 24.00 -17.83 12.91
CA ARG A 347 25.28 -18.09 13.60
C ARG A 347 26.50 -17.55 12.87
N ARG A 348 26.51 -17.62 11.53
CA ARG A 348 27.70 -17.39 10.69
C ARG A 348 27.65 -16.08 9.91
N GLY A 349 26.53 -15.35 9.96
CA GLY A 349 26.32 -14.16 9.14
C GLY A 349 26.06 -14.51 7.67
N ILE A 350 26.52 -13.68 6.74
CA ILE A 350 26.26 -13.86 5.31
C ILE A 350 26.83 -15.19 4.77
N LEU A 351 26.00 -15.93 4.03
CA LEU A 351 26.37 -17.18 3.36
C LEU A 351 26.59 -16.98 1.87
N GLY A 352 25.90 -16.02 1.25
CA GLY A 352 26.09 -15.69 -0.15
C GLY A 352 24.97 -14.89 -0.77
N GLN A 353 25.23 -14.37 -1.96
CA GLN A 353 24.25 -13.69 -2.79
C GLN A 353 23.46 -14.71 -3.62
N VAL A 354 22.14 -14.63 -3.59
CA VAL A 354 21.23 -15.58 -4.27
C VAL A 354 20.83 -15.06 -5.65
N THR A 355 20.52 -13.77 -5.76
CA THR A 355 20.15 -13.12 -7.03
C THR A 355 21.09 -11.96 -7.35
N LYS A 356 21.32 -11.70 -8.64
CA LYS A 356 22.23 -10.62 -9.09
C LYS A 356 21.86 -10.12 -10.48
N GLY A 357 22.18 -8.86 -10.78
CA GLY A 357 21.97 -8.20 -12.08
C GLY A 357 21.55 -6.74 -11.89
N ASP A 358 21.37 -6.03 -13.01
CA ASP A 358 20.89 -4.63 -13.02
C ASP A 358 19.36 -4.60 -13.04
N TRP A 359 18.74 -5.27 -12.10
CA TRP A 359 17.30 -5.41 -11.92
C TRP A 359 16.98 -5.70 -10.45
N GLU A 360 15.72 -5.63 -10.07
CA GLU A 360 15.32 -5.72 -8.67
C GLU A 360 14.37 -6.90 -8.38
N VAL A 361 14.58 -7.58 -7.26
CA VAL A 361 13.60 -8.46 -6.64
C VAL A 361 12.56 -7.59 -5.95
N THR A 362 11.32 -7.68 -6.39
CA THR A 362 10.24 -6.86 -5.83
C THR A 362 9.50 -7.54 -4.69
N GLU A 363 9.49 -8.88 -4.69
CA GLU A 363 8.79 -9.67 -3.67
C GLU A 363 9.40 -11.07 -3.56
N VAL A 364 9.53 -11.58 -2.33
CA VAL A 364 9.75 -13.01 -2.05
C VAL A 364 8.38 -13.67 -1.95
N VAL A 365 8.09 -14.59 -2.89
CA VAL A 365 6.82 -15.32 -2.94
C VAL A 365 6.84 -16.48 -1.95
N GLY A 366 7.97 -17.20 -1.84
CA GLY A 366 8.13 -18.30 -0.90
C GLY A 366 9.46 -19.02 -1.02
N CYS A 367 9.71 -19.95 -0.09
CA CYS A 367 10.94 -20.74 -0.04
C CYS A 367 10.65 -22.16 0.51
N ASP A 368 11.24 -23.19 -0.08
CA ASP A 368 11.13 -24.60 0.34
C ASP A 368 12.34 -25.13 1.12
N GLY A 369 13.26 -24.23 1.50
CA GLY A 369 14.52 -24.59 2.17
C GLY A 369 15.68 -24.91 1.21
N LYS A 370 15.43 -25.05 -0.09
CA LYS A 370 16.43 -25.34 -1.13
C LYS A 370 16.38 -24.29 -2.26
N ARG A 371 15.20 -23.78 -2.54
CA ARG A 371 14.88 -22.85 -3.63
C ARG A 371 14.01 -21.72 -3.11
N VAL A 372 14.16 -20.54 -3.67
CA VAL A 372 13.31 -19.37 -3.43
C VAL A 372 12.58 -19.00 -4.71
N TRP A 373 11.30 -18.61 -4.55
CA TRP A 373 10.45 -18.04 -5.61
C TRP A 373 10.27 -16.57 -5.35
N TYR A 374 10.39 -15.76 -6.40
CA TYR A 374 10.36 -14.31 -6.28
C TYR A 374 9.80 -13.63 -7.53
N LEU A 375 9.24 -12.46 -7.37
CA LEU A 375 8.89 -11.55 -8.45
C LEU A 375 10.03 -10.57 -8.69
N SER A 376 10.32 -10.25 -9.94
CA SER A 376 11.39 -9.31 -10.29
C SER A 376 11.12 -8.51 -11.54
N THR A 377 11.92 -7.44 -11.70
CA THR A 377 11.96 -6.55 -12.87
C THR A 377 12.97 -7.00 -13.93
N GLU A 378 13.43 -8.24 -13.91
CA GLU A 378 14.52 -8.73 -14.78
C GLU A 378 14.26 -8.50 -16.28
N THR A 379 13.01 -8.60 -16.73
CA THR A 379 12.66 -8.37 -18.14
C THR A 379 12.50 -6.89 -18.50
N SER A 380 12.06 -6.09 -17.57
CA SER A 380 11.87 -4.64 -17.72
C SER A 380 11.51 -4.02 -16.37
N PRO A 381 11.95 -2.80 -16.05
CA PRO A 381 11.48 -2.08 -14.88
C PRO A 381 9.95 -1.90 -14.85
N LEU A 382 9.27 -1.93 -16.00
CA LEU A 382 7.81 -1.78 -16.11
C LEU A 382 7.04 -3.07 -15.80
N ARG A 383 7.69 -4.22 -15.74
CA ARG A 383 7.10 -5.57 -15.68
C ARG A 383 7.47 -6.31 -14.41
N ARG A 384 6.68 -7.31 -14.08
CA ARG A 384 6.95 -8.27 -13.00
C ARG A 384 6.72 -9.67 -13.50
N ASN A 385 7.74 -10.52 -13.39
CA ASN A 385 7.65 -11.94 -13.73
C ASN A 385 8.05 -12.80 -12.52
N LEU A 386 7.48 -14.00 -12.45
CA LEU A 386 7.79 -14.98 -11.41
C LEU A 386 9.00 -15.81 -11.84
N TYR A 387 9.97 -15.89 -10.94
CA TYR A 387 11.18 -16.69 -11.08
C TYR A 387 11.35 -17.62 -9.89
N SER A 388 12.15 -18.65 -10.09
CA SER A 388 12.70 -19.44 -9.00
C SER A 388 14.20 -19.64 -9.19
N VAL A 389 14.94 -19.72 -8.07
CA VAL A 389 16.38 -19.97 -8.06
C VAL A 389 16.76 -20.79 -6.84
N ARG A 390 17.76 -21.64 -6.94
CA ARG A 390 18.32 -22.34 -5.77
C ARG A 390 19.00 -21.34 -4.84
N LEU A 391 19.03 -21.65 -3.55
CA LEU A 391 19.65 -20.78 -2.53
C LEU A 391 21.16 -20.56 -2.73
N ASP A 392 21.82 -21.38 -3.57
CA ASP A 392 23.22 -21.18 -4.01
C ASP A 392 23.34 -20.30 -5.28
N GLY A 393 22.25 -19.69 -5.73
CA GLY A 393 22.18 -18.82 -6.90
C GLY A 393 22.18 -19.56 -8.25
N LYS A 394 22.19 -20.90 -8.26
CA LYS A 394 22.17 -21.71 -9.49
C LYS A 394 20.78 -22.11 -9.91
N ASP A 395 20.66 -22.63 -11.15
CA ASP A 395 19.40 -23.17 -11.72
C ASP A 395 18.25 -22.17 -11.58
N LYS A 396 18.49 -20.92 -12.01
CA LYS A 396 17.44 -19.90 -12.12
C LYS A 396 16.49 -20.25 -13.27
N ARG A 397 15.18 -20.13 -13.01
CA ARG A 397 14.11 -20.40 -13.99
C ARG A 397 13.10 -19.28 -13.98
N ARG A 398 12.66 -18.81 -15.15
CA ARG A 398 11.48 -17.97 -15.31
C ARG A 398 10.25 -18.88 -15.40
N LEU A 399 9.24 -18.64 -14.59
CA LEU A 399 8.03 -19.47 -14.50
C LEU A 399 6.82 -18.86 -15.21
N THR A 400 6.88 -17.57 -15.58
CA THR A 400 5.80 -16.87 -16.30
C THR A 400 6.28 -16.39 -17.66
N ALA A 401 5.57 -16.73 -18.71
CA ALA A 401 6.00 -16.44 -20.09
C ALA A 401 5.55 -15.07 -20.59
N GLY A 402 4.42 -14.54 -20.09
CA GLY A 402 3.79 -13.33 -20.60
C GLY A 402 4.63 -12.07 -20.34
N GLU A 403 4.49 -11.11 -21.24
CA GLU A 403 5.06 -9.78 -21.09
C GLU A 403 4.05 -8.86 -20.44
N GLY A 404 4.26 -8.52 -19.17
CA GLY A 404 3.35 -7.71 -18.36
C GLY A 404 3.64 -7.84 -16.88
N TYR A 405 2.61 -7.67 -16.08
CA TYR A 405 2.69 -7.61 -14.64
C TYR A 405 2.01 -8.83 -14.01
N TYR A 406 2.80 -9.63 -13.28
CA TYR A 406 2.31 -10.77 -12.51
C TYR A 406 2.30 -10.47 -11.01
N THR A 407 1.32 -11.05 -10.32
CA THR A 407 1.35 -11.35 -8.89
C THR A 407 1.25 -12.86 -8.71
N ALA A 408 1.68 -13.38 -7.56
CA ALA A 408 1.64 -14.82 -7.31
C ALA A 408 1.26 -15.10 -5.84
N ALA A 409 0.32 -16.02 -5.64
CA ALA A 409 -0.05 -16.59 -4.34
C ALA A 409 0.33 -18.07 -4.32
N PRO A 410 1.35 -18.48 -3.54
CA PRO A 410 1.84 -19.86 -3.56
C PRO A 410 0.99 -20.78 -2.68
N ALA A 411 0.90 -22.04 -3.06
CA ALA A 411 0.50 -23.11 -2.15
C ALA A 411 1.66 -23.45 -1.19
N PRO A 412 1.40 -23.90 0.04
CA PRO A 412 2.41 -24.50 0.91
C PRO A 412 3.17 -25.60 0.18
N GLY A 413 4.49 -25.66 0.39
CA GLY A 413 5.36 -26.60 -0.34
C GLY A 413 5.65 -26.23 -1.79
N MET A 414 5.15 -25.09 -2.28
CA MET A 414 5.47 -24.52 -3.59
C MET A 414 5.08 -25.41 -4.79
N LYS A 415 4.12 -26.33 -4.60
CA LYS A 415 3.64 -27.25 -5.65
C LYS A 415 2.74 -26.55 -6.68
N TYR A 416 1.99 -25.55 -6.23
CA TYR A 416 1.06 -24.76 -7.04
C TYR A 416 1.23 -23.27 -6.77
N PHE A 417 0.75 -22.47 -7.73
CA PHE A 417 0.61 -21.00 -7.60
C PHE A 417 -0.71 -20.55 -8.19
N ILE A 418 -1.33 -19.56 -7.59
CA ILE A 418 -2.35 -18.77 -8.28
C ILE A 418 -1.67 -17.49 -8.75
N THR A 419 -1.57 -17.30 -10.05
CA THR A 419 -1.00 -16.09 -10.66
C THR A 419 -2.11 -15.20 -11.16
N THR A 420 -1.94 -13.88 -11.04
CA THR A 420 -2.75 -12.90 -11.77
C THR A 420 -1.85 -12.10 -12.67
N PHE A 421 -2.15 -12.15 -13.96
CA PHE A 421 -1.46 -11.45 -15.04
C PHE A 421 -2.31 -10.30 -15.57
N SER A 422 -1.67 -9.20 -15.95
CA SER A 422 -2.24 -8.19 -16.85
C SER A 422 -1.13 -7.44 -17.58
N ASN A 423 -1.47 -6.75 -18.66
CA ASN A 423 -0.60 -5.75 -19.30
C ASN A 423 -1.43 -4.56 -19.78
N ALA A 424 -0.82 -3.61 -20.48
CA ALA A 424 -1.52 -2.40 -20.94
C ALA A 424 -2.81 -2.67 -21.73
N SER A 425 -2.87 -3.77 -22.48
CA SER A 425 -3.99 -4.13 -23.35
C SER A 425 -4.84 -5.29 -22.84
N THR A 426 -4.37 -6.01 -21.81
CA THR A 426 -5.01 -7.23 -21.31
C THR A 426 -5.45 -7.02 -19.86
N PRO A 427 -6.76 -7.02 -19.56
CA PRO A 427 -7.29 -7.07 -18.19
C PRO A 427 -6.82 -8.30 -17.43
N ASN A 428 -7.17 -8.37 -16.14
CA ASN A 428 -6.73 -9.46 -15.27
C ASN A 428 -7.09 -10.85 -15.84
N LEU A 429 -6.08 -11.71 -15.84
CA LEU A 429 -6.16 -13.13 -16.09
C LEU A 429 -5.61 -13.86 -14.85
N THR A 430 -6.46 -14.60 -14.15
CA THR A 430 -6.08 -15.33 -12.94
C THR A 430 -6.09 -16.83 -13.23
N GLU A 431 -4.95 -17.48 -12.96
CA GLU A 431 -4.70 -18.87 -13.34
C GLU A 431 -4.06 -19.66 -12.20
N VAL A 432 -4.38 -20.94 -12.12
CA VAL A 432 -3.64 -21.92 -11.31
C VAL A 432 -2.52 -22.49 -12.16
N CYS A 433 -1.31 -22.44 -11.64
CA CYS A 433 -0.12 -23.00 -12.27
C CYS A 433 0.54 -24.07 -11.38
N ASP A 434 1.24 -25.02 -12.01
CA ASP A 434 2.10 -25.98 -11.29
C ASP A 434 3.45 -25.36 -10.91
N ALA A 435 4.30 -26.14 -10.25
CA ALA A 435 5.62 -25.71 -9.76
C ALA A 435 6.57 -25.25 -10.89
N GLU A 436 6.35 -25.70 -12.13
CA GLU A 436 7.10 -25.33 -13.33
C GLU A 436 6.50 -24.13 -14.06
N GLY A 437 5.38 -23.58 -13.59
CA GLY A 437 4.68 -22.44 -14.18
C GLY A 437 3.76 -22.80 -15.33
N ARG A 438 3.46 -24.10 -15.54
CA ARG A 438 2.48 -24.52 -16.56
C ARG A 438 1.07 -24.28 -16.04
N VAL A 439 0.24 -23.64 -16.86
CA VAL A 439 -1.15 -23.37 -16.51
C VAL A 439 -1.94 -24.68 -16.44
N ILE A 440 -2.57 -24.92 -15.29
CA ILE A 440 -3.49 -26.05 -15.04
C ILE A 440 -4.91 -25.65 -15.46
N ARG A 441 -5.35 -24.46 -15.01
CA ARG A 441 -6.68 -23.93 -15.33
C ARG A 441 -6.78 -22.42 -15.12
N THR A 442 -7.76 -21.80 -15.76
CA THR A 442 -8.11 -20.40 -15.58
C THR A 442 -9.21 -20.27 -14.54
N LEU A 443 -9.03 -19.34 -13.59
CA LEU A 443 -10.02 -19.02 -12.55
C LEU A 443 -10.90 -17.84 -12.95
N ALA A 444 -10.30 -16.80 -13.55
CA ALA A 444 -10.98 -15.60 -14.02
C ALA A 444 -10.22 -15.04 -15.22
N ASP A 445 -10.91 -14.68 -16.28
CA ASP A 445 -10.29 -14.21 -17.52
C ASP A 445 -10.81 -12.84 -17.99
N SER A 446 -11.65 -12.18 -17.21
CA SER A 446 -12.27 -10.88 -17.51
C SER A 446 -12.87 -10.84 -18.94
N ARG A 447 -13.48 -11.94 -19.38
CA ARG A 447 -13.93 -12.11 -20.76
C ARG A 447 -14.88 -11.02 -21.20
N THR A 448 -15.91 -10.72 -20.39
CA THR A 448 -16.89 -9.67 -20.70
C THR A 448 -16.21 -8.33 -20.94
N LEU A 449 -15.26 -7.97 -20.08
CA LEU A 449 -14.50 -6.73 -20.25
C LEU A 449 -13.65 -6.76 -21.53
N ARG A 450 -12.94 -7.84 -21.79
CA ARG A 450 -12.11 -7.97 -23.01
C ARG A 450 -12.93 -7.83 -24.28
N ASP A 451 -14.09 -8.46 -24.33
CA ASP A 451 -15.00 -8.40 -25.48
C ASP A 451 -15.53 -6.96 -25.69
N GLU A 452 -15.90 -6.26 -24.61
CA GLU A 452 -16.32 -4.86 -24.68
C GLU A 452 -15.19 -3.91 -25.11
N LEU A 453 -13.99 -4.08 -24.54
CA LEU A 453 -12.82 -3.27 -24.93
C LEU A 453 -12.49 -3.46 -26.43
N ALA A 454 -12.54 -4.69 -26.92
CA ALA A 454 -12.31 -5.01 -28.33
C ALA A 454 -13.40 -4.41 -29.23
N ALA A 455 -14.67 -4.57 -28.87
CA ALA A 455 -15.80 -4.04 -29.64
C ALA A 455 -15.80 -2.51 -29.73
N THR A 456 -15.31 -1.84 -28.68
CA THR A 456 -15.26 -0.37 -28.62
C THR A 456 -13.96 0.23 -29.13
N ALA A 457 -12.95 -0.61 -29.49
CA ALA A 457 -11.59 -0.17 -29.86
C ALA A 457 -11.05 0.89 -28.91
N ARG A 458 -11.16 0.62 -27.59
CA ARG A 458 -10.78 1.58 -26.57
C ARG A 458 -9.27 1.84 -26.62
N PRO A 459 -8.83 3.11 -26.43
CA PRO A 459 -7.42 3.45 -26.36
C PRO A 459 -6.68 2.68 -25.27
N VAL A 460 -5.44 2.30 -25.53
CA VAL A 460 -4.55 1.59 -24.60
C VAL A 460 -3.28 2.40 -24.38
N LYS A 461 -2.56 2.10 -23.32
CA LYS A 461 -1.27 2.71 -23.01
C LYS A 461 -0.22 2.27 -24.04
N GLU A 462 0.47 3.23 -24.64
CA GLU A 462 1.65 3.03 -25.45
C GLU A 462 2.86 3.50 -24.66
N PHE A 463 3.84 2.63 -24.41
CA PHE A 463 5.04 2.97 -23.64
C PHE A 463 6.11 3.58 -24.53
N PHE A 464 6.81 4.57 -23.99
CA PHE A 464 7.95 5.20 -24.64
C PHE A 464 8.95 5.71 -23.61
N THR A 465 10.12 6.09 -24.08
CA THR A 465 11.12 6.80 -23.29
C THR A 465 11.48 8.10 -23.97
N PHE A 466 11.87 9.09 -23.20
CA PHE A 466 12.43 10.33 -23.71
C PHE A 466 13.55 10.83 -22.81
N THR A 467 14.42 11.69 -23.33
CA THR A 467 15.54 12.26 -22.58
C THR A 467 15.17 13.70 -22.19
N THR A 468 15.35 14.02 -20.92
CA THR A 468 15.18 15.37 -20.39
C THR A 468 16.28 16.30 -20.86
N GLU A 469 16.11 17.62 -20.68
CA GLU A 469 17.14 18.62 -21.00
C GLU A 469 18.45 18.42 -20.19
N ARG A 470 18.40 17.65 -19.09
CA ARG A 470 19.59 17.30 -18.29
C ARG A 470 20.27 15.98 -18.71
N GLY A 471 19.70 15.28 -19.70
CA GLY A 471 20.25 14.03 -20.20
C GLY A 471 19.73 12.77 -19.49
N ASP A 472 18.76 12.89 -18.56
CA ASP A 472 18.17 11.74 -17.90
C ASP A 472 17.08 11.13 -18.80
N THR A 473 17.09 9.80 -18.98
CA THR A 473 16.04 9.10 -19.71
C THR A 473 14.91 8.71 -18.76
N LEU A 474 13.67 9.08 -19.09
CA LEU A 474 12.47 8.78 -18.30
C LEU A 474 11.60 7.75 -19.02
N ASN A 475 10.97 6.86 -18.25
CA ASN A 475 9.92 5.98 -18.74
C ASN A 475 8.59 6.70 -18.70
N ALA A 476 7.79 6.55 -19.76
CA ALA A 476 6.49 7.17 -19.89
C ALA A 476 5.49 6.27 -20.60
N TYR A 477 4.21 6.59 -20.47
CA TYR A 477 3.17 6.09 -21.36
C TYR A 477 2.32 7.24 -21.88
N ILE A 478 1.71 7.01 -23.05
CA ILE A 478 0.71 7.88 -23.66
C ILE A 478 -0.56 7.06 -23.95
N VAL A 479 -1.72 7.65 -23.66
CA VAL A 479 -3.02 7.17 -24.13
C VAL A 479 -3.53 8.20 -25.13
N LYS A 480 -3.62 7.80 -26.39
CA LYS A 480 -4.12 8.67 -27.47
C LYS A 480 -5.64 8.55 -27.58
N PRO A 481 -6.34 9.61 -28.00
CA PRO A 481 -7.79 9.55 -28.12
C PRO A 481 -8.25 8.53 -29.18
N ARG A 482 -9.48 8.07 -29.04
CA ARG A 482 -10.12 7.23 -30.06
C ARG A 482 -10.14 7.94 -31.40
N GLY A 483 -9.75 7.26 -32.49
CA GLY A 483 -9.67 7.86 -33.81
C GLY A 483 -8.55 8.91 -33.94
N PHE A 484 -7.47 8.75 -33.18
CA PHE A 484 -6.31 9.65 -33.22
C PHE A 484 -5.82 9.89 -34.66
N ASP A 485 -5.73 11.19 -35.05
CA ASP A 485 -5.18 11.64 -36.32
C ASP A 485 -3.92 12.47 -36.05
N PRO A 486 -2.74 12.04 -36.48
CA PRO A 486 -1.49 12.75 -36.22
C PRO A 486 -1.42 14.15 -36.90
N ALA A 487 -2.34 14.48 -37.80
CA ALA A 487 -2.45 15.79 -38.42
C ALA A 487 -3.25 16.81 -37.58
N GLN A 488 -3.99 16.33 -36.59
CA GLN A 488 -4.74 17.17 -35.64
C GLN A 488 -3.93 17.48 -34.40
N ARG A 489 -4.31 18.55 -33.68
CA ARG A 489 -3.72 18.93 -32.41
C ARG A 489 -4.67 18.68 -31.26
N TYR A 490 -4.18 18.01 -30.22
CA TYR A 490 -4.94 17.56 -29.06
C TYR A 490 -4.48 18.24 -27.78
N PRO A 491 -5.40 18.50 -26.84
CA PRO A 491 -5.02 18.85 -25.47
C PRO A 491 -4.37 17.64 -24.78
N VAL A 492 -3.49 17.92 -23.82
CA VAL A 492 -2.75 16.89 -23.05
C VAL A 492 -3.00 17.06 -21.57
N LEU A 493 -3.40 15.99 -20.89
CA LEU A 493 -3.36 15.89 -19.43
C LEU A 493 -2.17 15.04 -19.00
N LEU A 494 -1.24 15.64 -18.24
CA LEU A 494 -0.23 14.90 -17.52
C LEU A 494 -0.82 14.38 -16.22
N THR A 495 -0.76 13.05 -16.00
CA THR A 495 -1.06 12.41 -14.73
C THR A 495 0.24 11.90 -14.12
N GLN A 496 0.43 12.02 -12.80
CA GLN A 496 1.66 11.63 -12.15
C GLN A 496 1.49 11.50 -10.63
N TYR A 497 2.40 10.75 -9.99
CA TYR A 497 2.57 10.72 -8.54
C TYR A 497 3.95 11.26 -8.15
N SER A 498 5.02 10.71 -8.72
CA SER A 498 6.43 11.13 -8.62
C SER A 498 7.07 10.96 -7.23
N GLY A 499 6.38 10.41 -6.24
CA GLY A 499 6.94 10.20 -4.90
C GLY A 499 8.12 9.23 -4.89
N PRO A 500 9.07 9.36 -3.94
CA PRO A 500 10.24 8.51 -3.86
C PRO A 500 9.89 7.02 -3.82
N GLY A 501 10.60 6.21 -4.63
CA GLY A 501 10.38 4.77 -4.73
C GLY A 501 9.07 4.34 -5.39
N SER A 502 8.18 5.27 -5.75
CA SER A 502 6.91 4.95 -6.42
C SER A 502 7.11 4.58 -7.90
N GLN A 503 6.07 3.98 -8.49
CA GLN A 503 6.05 3.69 -9.92
C GLN A 503 4.62 3.82 -10.46
N SER A 504 4.39 4.74 -11.38
CA SER A 504 3.14 4.93 -12.10
C SER A 504 3.16 4.31 -13.50
N VAL A 505 4.31 4.35 -14.16
CA VAL A 505 4.51 3.76 -15.49
C VAL A 505 4.79 2.28 -15.38
N ARG A 506 3.74 1.47 -15.54
CA ARG A 506 3.76 0.00 -15.42
C ARG A 506 3.01 -0.64 -16.59
N ASP A 507 3.56 -1.74 -17.10
CA ASP A 507 2.89 -2.60 -18.10
C ASP A 507 1.84 -3.47 -17.40
N ARG A 508 0.79 -2.79 -16.92
CA ARG A 508 -0.32 -3.35 -16.16
C ARG A 508 -1.62 -2.69 -16.61
N TRP A 509 -2.68 -3.46 -16.72
CA TRP A 509 -4.00 -2.94 -17.02
C TRP A 509 -4.50 -2.05 -15.89
N SER A 510 -4.99 -0.90 -16.24
CA SER A 510 -5.72 0.00 -15.32
C SER A 510 -6.63 0.91 -16.14
N LEU A 511 -7.71 1.32 -15.53
CA LEU A 511 -8.69 2.25 -16.06
C LEU A 511 -9.11 3.17 -14.91
N ASP A 512 -9.01 4.50 -15.08
CA ASP A 512 -9.49 5.46 -14.10
C ASP A 512 -10.12 6.67 -14.82
N TRP A 513 -10.49 7.70 -14.08
CA TRP A 513 -11.24 8.85 -14.57
C TRP A 513 -10.59 9.56 -15.77
N GLU A 514 -9.27 9.62 -15.81
CA GLU A 514 -8.52 10.21 -16.93
C GLU A 514 -8.72 9.46 -18.25
N ASP A 515 -9.04 8.18 -18.20
CA ASP A 515 -9.35 7.41 -19.42
C ASP A 515 -10.65 7.86 -20.09
N ALA A 516 -11.59 8.48 -19.36
CA ALA A 516 -12.76 9.11 -19.94
C ALA A 516 -12.40 10.30 -20.83
N LEU A 517 -11.29 10.99 -20.55
CA LEU A 517 -10.81 12.11 -21.36
C LEU A 517 -10.29 11.68 -22.71
N ALA A 518 -9.69 10.47 -22.81
CA ALA A 518 -9.28 9.92 -24.10
C ALA A 518 -10.47 9.69 -25.05
N ASP A 519 -11.63 9.32 -24.51
CA ASP A 519 -12.88 9.23 -25.28
C ASP A 519 -13.43 10.61 -25.71
N LYS A 520 -12.96 11.69 -25.10
CA LYS A 520 -13.35 13.09 -25.38
C LYS A 520 -12.31 13.85 -26.22
N GLY A 521 -11.34 13.15 -26.77
CA GLY A 521 -10.34 13.77 -27.65
C GLY A 521 -9.14 14.36 -26.95
N TYR A 522 -8.83 13.92 -25.71
CA TYR A 522 -7.64 14.31 -24.98
C TYR A 522 -6.55 13.23 -25.06
N ILE A 523 -5.31 13.65 -25.03
CA ILE A 523 -4.17 12.78 -24.78
C ILE A 523 -3.91 12.74 -23.29
N VAL A 524 -3.68 11.56 -22.73
CA VAL A 524 -3.25 11.36 -21.34
C VAL A 524 -1.81 10.86 -21.34
N VAL A 525 -0.94 11.47 -20.55
CA VAL A 525 0.48 11.12 -20.46
C VAL A 525 0.87 10.94 -19.00
N CYS A 526 1.69 9.94 -18.73
CA CYS A 526 2.32 9.74 -17.42
C CYS A 526 3.82 9.49 -17.63
N ALA A 527 4.66 10.13 -16.82
CA ALA A 527 6.09 9.88 -16.80
C ALA A 527 6.58 9.69 -15.36
N ASP A 528 7.42 8.66 -15.15
CA ASP A 528 8.14 8.42 -13.90
C ASP A 528 9.50 9.14 -13.95
N GLY A 529 9.61 10.22 -13.18
CA GLY A 529 10.80 11.03 -13.06
C GLY A 529 11.86 10.44 -12.15
N ARG A 530 12.96 11.19 -11.98
CA ARG A 530 14.01 10.86 -11.00
C ARG A 530 13.41 10.74 -9.59
N GLY A 531 13.92 9.80 -8.81
CA GLY A 531 13.38 9.47 -7.49
C GLY A 531 12.43 8.28 -7.49
N THR A 532 11.82 7.91 -8.64
CA THR A 532 10.94 6.75 -8.74
C THR A 532 11.71 5.43 -8.68
N GLY A 533 10.99 4.34 -8.39
CA GLY A 533 11.56 3.02 -8.08
C GLY A 533 11.92 2.16 -9.29
N PHE A 534 12.51 1.01 -8.98
CA PHE A 534 12.79 -0.11 -9.90
C PHE A 534 13.80 0.18 -11.02
N ARG A 535 14.66 1.17 -10.79
CA ARG A 535 15.77 1.55 -11.66
C ARG A 535 17.10 1.61 -10.90
N GLY A 536 17.17 0.94 -9.77
CA GLY A 536 18.30 0.90 -8.87
C GLY A 536 18.35 2.10 -7.90
N GLU A 537 19.12 1.90 -6.85
CA GLU A 537 19.29 2.85 -5.74
C GLU A 537 19.73 4.25 -6.21
N LYS A 538 20.69 4.29 -7.14
CA LYS A 538 21.25 5.54 -7.66
C LYS A 538 20.18 6.45 -8.25
N PHE A 539 19.27 5.91 -9.07
CA PHE A 539 18.19 6.67 -9.69
C PHE A 539 17.11 7.07 -8.64
N LYS A 540 16.74 6.13 -7.80
CA LYS A 540 15.73 6.29 -6.75
C LYS A 540 16.12 7.36 -5.72
N LYS A 541 17.38 7.39 -5.29
CA LYS A 541 17.84 8.29 -4.22
C LYS A 541 18.38 9.65 -4.71
N LEU A 542 18.22 9.99 -6.00
CA LEU A 542 18.62 11.30 -6.54
C LEU A 542 17.89 12.48 -5.86
N THR A 543 16.66 12.27 -5.41
CA THR A 543 15.80 13.30 -4.81
C THR A 543 15.98 13.46 -3.31
N TYR A 544 16.82 12.61 -2.68
CA TYR A 544 17.09 12.65 -1.25
C TYR A 544 17.55 14.03 -0.78
N GLY A 545 16.92 14.54 0.28
CA GLY A 545 17.21 15.82 0.90
C GLY A 545 16.68 17.05 0.15
N ARG A 546 15.94 16.87 -0.95
CA ARG A 546 15.40 17.97 -1.78
C ARG A 546 14.14 17.58 -2.54
N LEU A 547 13.17 17.00 -1.83
CA LEU A 547 11.90 16.58 -2.40
C LEU A 547 11.24 17.70 -3.21
N GLY A 548 10.80 17.42 -4.45
CA GLY A 548 10.16 18.35 -5.35
C GLY A 548 11.12 19.24 -6.14
N ALA A 549 12.43 19.04 -6.06
CA ALA A 549 13.39 19.75 -6.90
C ALA A 549 13.49 19.11 -8.30
N LEU A 550 13.96 17.86 -8.33
CA LEU A 550 14.20 17.13 -9.59
C LEU A 550 12.91 16.61 -10.21
N GLU A 551 11.98 16.16 -9.38
CA GLU A 551 10.69 15.64 -9.81
C GLU A 551 9.88 16.69 -10.57
N VAL A 552 9.87 17.94 -10.10
CA VAL A 552 9.20 19.07 -10.77
C VAL A 552 9.89 19.41 -12.10
N GLU A 553 11.22 19.41 -12.13
CA GLU A 553 11.98 19.60 -13.39
C GLU A 553 11.59 18.52 -14.40
N ASP A 554 11.48 17.27 -13.99
CA ASP A 554 11.15 16.14 -14.86
C ASP A 554 9.73 16.24 -15.41
N GLN A 555 8.75 16.65 -14.59
CA GLN A 555 7.38 16.85 -15.08
C GLN A 555 7.27 18.08 -16.01
N ILE A 556 8.03 19.15 -15.76
CA ILE A 556 8.15 20.28 -16.69
C ILE A 556 8.81 19.83 -18.00
N SER A 557 9.87 19.02 -17.97
CA SER A 557 10.51 18.42 -19.14
C SER A 557 9.54 17.53 -19.91
N THR A 558 8.71 16.75 -19.21
CA THR A 558 7.64 15.93 -19.83
C THR A 558 6.65 16.82 -20.58
N ALA A 559 6.20 17.90 -19.97
CA ALA A 559 5.27 18.84 -20.62
C ALA A 559 5.90 19.50 -21.85
N ARG A 560 7.17 19.90 -21.79
CA ARG A 560 7.90 20.48 -22.94
C ARG A 560 8.12 19.47 -24.07
N TYR A 561 8.47 18.23 -23.72
CA TYR A 561 8.58 17.13 -24.67
C TYR A 561 7.25 16.91 -25.42
N MET A 562 6.13 16.92 -24.69
CA MET A 562 4.81 16.81 -25.29
C MET A 562 4.45 18.03 -26.14
N ALA A 563 4.74 19.24 -25.67
CA ALA A 563 4.50 20.49 -26.43
C ALA A 563 5.22 20.54 -27.77
N ALA A 564 6.34 19.85 -27.91
CA ALA A 564 7.11 19.74 -29.15
C ALA A 564 6.54 18.74 -30.14
N GLN A 565 5.56 17.90 -29.75
CA GLN A 565 4.96 16.94 -30.67
C GLN A 565 4.01 17.62 -31.64
N PRO A 566 4.02 17.25 -32.94
CA PRO A 566 3.21 17.92 -33.97
C PRO A 566 1.70 17.81 -33.73
N TYR A 567 1.28 16.76 -33.05
CA TYR A 567 -0.12 16.46 -32.73
C TYR A 567 -0.57 17.02 -31.35
N VAL A 568 0.25 17.82 -30.67
CA VAL A 568 -0.10 18.43 -29.39
C VAL A 568 -0.41 19.91 -29.57
N ASP A 569 -1.46 20.38 -28.91
CA ASP A 569 -1.70 21.80 -28.72
C ASP A 569 -0.90 22.32 -27.52
N PRO A 570 0.20 23.04 -27.73
CA PRO A 570 1.06 23.49 -26.62
C PRO A 570 0.41 24.51 -25.70
N ALA A 571 -0.71 25.13 -26.11
CA ALA A 571 -1.50 26.01 -25.26
C ALA A 571 -2.49 25.30 -24.35
N ARG A 572 -2.67 23.98 -24.54
CA ARG A 572 -3.63 23.16 -23.80
C ARG A 572 -2.96 21.94 -23.16
N ILE A 573 -2.05 22.20 -22.21
CA ILE A 573 -1.39 21.18 -21.39
C ILE A 573 -1.81 21.38 -19.94
N GLY A 574 -2.40 20.34 -19.33
CA GLY A 574 -2.79 20.31 -17.93
C GLY A 574 -1.96 19.31 -17.14
N ILE A 575 -2.01 19.42 -15.81
CA ILE A 575 -1.38 18.49 -14.90
C ILE A 575 -2.34 18.12 -13.75
N TYR A 576 -2.33 16.85 -13.35
CA TYR A 576 -3.09 16.31 -12.23
C TYR A 576 -2.19 15.48 -11.32
N GLY A 577 -2.51 15.50 -10.03
CA GLY A 577 -1.95 14.57 -9.07
C GLY A 577 -2.67 14.60 -7.73
N TRP A 578 -2.49 13.50 -6.97
CA TRP A 578 -3.07 13.26 -5.66
C TRP A 578 -1.97 13.07 -4.62
N SER A 579 -2.12 13.61 -3.40
CA SER A 579 -1.14 13.44 -2.31
C SER A 579 0.22 14.05 -2.69
N TYR A 580 1.29 13.26 -2.75
CA TYR A 580 2.57 13.69 -3.34
C TYR A 580 2.37 14.23 -4.77
N GLY A 581 1.53 13.56 -5.57
CA GLY A 581 1.15 14.06 -6.89
C GLY A 581 0.44 15.41 -6.84
N GLY A 582 -0.36 15.68 -5.81
CA GLY A 582 -0.98 16.99 -5.57
C GLY A 582 0.04 18.08 -5.26
N PHE A 583 1.05 17.77 -4.42
CA PHE A 583 2.23 18.62 -4.20
C PHE A 583 2.95 18.92 -5.52
N MET A 584 3.12 17.91 -6.36
CA MET A 584 3.74 18.05 -7.68
C MET A 584 2.91 18.92 -8.63
N ALA A 585 1.58 18.73 -8.67
CA ALA A 585 0.69 19.52 -9.51
C ALA A 585 0.73 21.01 -9.12
N LEU A 586 0.70 21.33 -7.81
CA LEU A 586 0.90 22.69 -7.29
C LEU A 586 2.25 23.27 -7.71
N SER A 587 3.33 22.50 -7.46
CA SER A 587 4.68 22.95 -7.76
C SER A 587 4.90 23.20 -9.25
N CYS A 588 4.39 22.32 -10.11
CA CYS A 588 4.44 22.50 -11.56
C CYS A 588 3.60 23.68 -12.05
N ALA A 589 2.42 23.90 -11.49
CA ALA A 589 1.58 25.07 -11.81
C ALA A 589 2.32 26.41 -11.55
N MET A 590 3.11 26.45 -10.47
CA MET A 590 3.85 27.64 -10.06
C MET A 590 5.20 27.78 -10.78
N LYS A 591 6.02 26.72 -10.76
CA LYS A 591 7.38 26.74 -11.35
C LYS A 591 7.38 26.56 -12.88
N GLY A 592 6.26 26.15 -13.47
CA GLY A 592 6.10 26.00 -14.93
C GLY A 592 5.92 27.32 -15.72
N HIS A 593 5.81 28.47 -15.02
CA HIS A 593 5.71 29.79 -15.65
C HIS A 593 4.65 29.88 -16.76
N GLY A 594 3.44 29.32 -16.52
CA GLY A 594 2.32 29.33 -17.47
C GLY A 594 2.40 28.28 -18.59
N LEU A 595 3.32 27.32 -18.49
CA LEU A 595 3.35 26.11 -19.34
C LEU A 595 2.08 25.27 -19.19
N PHE A 596 1.58 25.14 -17.95
CA PHE A 596 0.37 24.40 -17.66
C PHE A 596 -0.85 25.33 -17.71
N ARG A 597 -1.78 25.04 -18.61
CA ARG A 597 -3.05 25.75 -18.73
C ARG A 597 -3.97 25.46 -17.53
N MET A 598 -3.86 24.28 -16.96
CA MET A 598 -4.69 23.79 -15.86
C MET A 598 -3.88 22.91 -14.91
N ALA A 599 -4.17 23.00 -13.61
CA ALA A 599 -3.65 22.10 -12.59
C ALA A 599 -4.76 21.65 -11.64
N ILE A 600 -4.83 20.34 -11.39
CA ILE A 600 -5.72 19.71 -10.39
C ILE A 600 -4.83 19.13 -9.30
N ALA A 601 -4.91 19.68 -8.09
CA ALA A 601 -4.16 19.24 -6.93
C ALA A 601 -5.12 18.64 -5.89
N VAL A 602 -5.08 17.33 -5.69
CA VAL A 602 -5.94 16.64 -4.73
C VAL A 602 -5.15 16.26 -3.51
N ALA A 603 -5.66 16.61 -2.32
CA ALA A 603 -5.06 16.34 -1.00
C ALA A 603 -3.55 16.63 -0.98
N PRO A 604 -3.11 17.83 -1.42
CA PRO A 604 -1.70 18.12 -1.66
C PRO A 604 -0.92 18.34 -0.37
N VAL A 605 0.29 17.78 -0.27
CA VAL A 605 1.30 18.31 0.66
C VAL A 605 1.71 19.71 0.16
N THR A 606 1.73 20.69 1.04
CA THR A 606 2.06 22.09 0.71
C THR A 606 3.27 22.62 1.46
N SER A 607 3.60 21.94 2.55
CA SER A 607 4.87 22.07 3.26
C SER A 607 5.26 20.73 3.86
N TRP A 608 6.48 20.31 3.62
CA TRP A 608 7.01 19.06 4.22
C TRP A 608 7.12 19.14 5.74
N ARG A 609 7.09 20.33 6.33
CA ARG A 609 7.00 20.51 7.80
C ARG A 609 5.66 20.09 8.40
N TYR A 610 4.62 19.89 7.57
CA TYR A 610 3.28 19.49 8.03
C TYR A 610 3.03 17.99 7.88
N TYR A 611 3.98 17.26 7.30
CA TYR A 611 3.86 15.81 7.12
C TYR A 611 4.63 15.04 8.18
N ASP A 612 4.38 13.73 8.30
CA ASP A 612 4.88 12.91 9.41
C ASP A 612 6.41 12.73 9.41
N THR A 613 6.90 12.21 10.55
CA THR A 613 8.32 11.97 10.79
C THR A 613 8.89 10.87 9.91
N ILE A 614 8.27 9.68 9.89
CA ILE A 614 8.85 8.48 9.27
C ILE A 614 9.02 8.69 7.78
N TYR A 615 7.95 9.11 7.09
CA TYR A 615 8.02 9.36 5.65
C TYR A 615 8.93 10.53 5.28
N THR A 616 8.70 11.67 5.93
CA THR A 616 9.40 12.88 5.51
C THR A 616 10.90 12.79 5.79
N GLU A 617 11.27 12.26 6.95
CA GLU A 617 12.67 12.22 7.39
C GLU A 617 13.49 11.17 6.64
N ILE A 618 12.90 10.02 6.25
CA ILE A 618 13.62 9.03 5.44
C ILE A 618 14.07 9.63 4.10
N TYR A 619 13.25 10.50 3.49
CA TYR A 619 13.55 11.06 2.18
C TYR A 619 14.18 12.45 2.21
N ASN A 620 14.01 13.19 3.30
CA ASN A 620 14.44 14.59 3.40
C ASN A 620 15.37 14.87 4.58
N ASN A 621 15.74 13.85 5.38
CA ASN A 621 16.42 13.99 6.67
C ASN A 621 15.59 14.85 7.65
N LEU A 622 16.08 15.07 8.87
CA LEU A 622 15.38 15.91 9.85
C LEU A 622 15.47 17.40 9.47
N PRO A 623 14.40 18.18 9.71
CA PRO A 623 14.40 19.61 9.37
C PRO A 623 15.46 20.42 10.11
N GLN A 624 15.92 19.96 11.27
CA GLN A 624 17.01 20.57 12.04
C GLN A 624 18.35 20.50 11.30
N TYR A 625 18.53 19.51 10.43
CA TYR A 625 19.77 19.30 9.65
C TYR A 625 19.61 19.68 8.18
N ASN A 626 18.38 19.87 7.69
CA ASN A 626 18.10 20.14 6.28
C ASN A 626 16.93 21.13 6.10
N ALA A 627 16.98 22.29 6.74
CA ALA A 627 15.90 23.29 6.64
C ALA A 627 15.59 23.67 5.19
N ALA A 628 16.61 23.87 4.35
CA ALA A 628 16.45 24.21 2.93
C ALA A 628 15.67 23.14 2.13
N GLY A 629 15.92 21.84 2.40
CA GLY A 629 15.17 20.75 1.77
C GLY A 629 13.67 20.76 2.08
N TYR A 630 13.31 21.29 3.24
CA TYR A 630 11.91 21.48 3.63
C TYR A 630 11.27 22.73 3.04
N ASP A 631 12.02 23.84 2.97
CA ASP A 631 11.45 25.16 2.72
C ASP A 631 11.51 25.55 1.24
N ASP A 632 12.63 25.28 0.53
CA ASP A 632 12.85 25.77 -0.83
C ASP A 632 11.88 25.19 -1.87
N ASN A 633 11.37 23.97 -1.61
CA ASN A 633 10.49 23.25 -2.51
C ASN A 633 9.05 23.12 -2.00
N SER A 634 8.71 23.69 -0.85
CA SER A 634 7.34 23.70 -0.34
C SER A 634 6.47 24.74 -1.06
N PRO A 635 5.37 24.37 -1.72
CA PRO A 635 4.54 25.27 -2.54
C PRO A 635 4.09 26.53 -1.84
N ILE A 636 3.83 26.50 -0.55
CA ILE A 636 3.41 27.68 0.22
C ILE A 636 4.44 28.82 0.16
N ASN A 637 5.72 28.52 -0.05
CA ASN A 637 6.80 29.50 -0.06
C ASN A 637 6.97 30.19 -1.40
N PHE A 638 6.39 29.63 -2.48
CA PHE A 638 6.45 30.23 -3.81
C PHE A 638 5.08 30.42 -4.48
N ALA A 639 4.00 30.53 -3.69
CA ALA A 639 2.64 30.78 -4.16
C ALA A 639 2.51 31.98 -5.11
N ARG A 640 3.35 33.04 -4.90
CA ARG A 640 3.41 34.21 -5.76
C ARG A 640 3.81 33.92 -7.23
N MET A 641 4.47 32.79 -7.48
CA MET A 641 4.90 32.38 -8.82
C MET A 641 3.74 31.84 -9.67
N LEU A 642 2.57 31.54 -9.11
CA LEU A 642 1.41 31.15 -9.89
C LEU A 642 1.02 32.24 -10.88
N ASP A 643 1.00 31.92 -12.16
CA ASP A 643 0.41 32.78 -13.18
C ASP A 643 -1.08 32.46 -13.35
N ASP A 644 -1.91 33.03 -12.47
CA ASP A 644 -3.37 32.75 -12.41
C ASP A 644 -4.14 33.33 -13.62
N LYS A 645 -3.46 34.09 -14.48
CA LYS A 645 -4.03 34.54 -15.77
C LYS A 645 -3.95 33.44 -16.82
N ARG A 646 -2.92 32.60 -16.75
CA ARG A 646 -2.68 31.47 -17.69
C ARG A 646 -3.07 30.12 -17.13
N THR A 647 -2.83 29.89 -15.86
CA THR A 647 -3.04 28.58 -15.21
C THR A 647 -4.31 28.59 -14.36
N ARG A 648 -5.27 27.72 -14.68
CA ARG A 648 -6.44 27.46 -13.85
C ARG A 648 -6.11 26.41 -12.81
N LEU A 649 -6.08 26.78 -11.55
CA LEU A 649 -5.77 25.89 -10.42
C LEU A 649 -7.03 25.53 -9.67
N VAL A 650 -7.24 24.22 -9.39
CA VAL A 650 -8.19 23.75 -8.40
C VAL A 650 -7.47 22.90 -7.33
N ILE A 651 -7.81 23.16 -6.07
CA ILE A 651 -7.37 22.37 -4.91
C ILE A 651 -8.58 21.62 -4.38
N ILE A 652 -8.45 20.30 -4.22
CA ILE A 652 -9.52 19.43 -3.75
C ILE A 652 -9.04 18.70 -2.49
N HIS A 653 -9.83 18.71 -1.39
CA HIS A 653 -9.38 18.09 -0.14
C HIS A 653 -10.55 17.64 0.76
N GLY A 654 -10.35 16.55 1.49
CA GLY A 654 -11.23 16.07 2.56
C GLY A 654 -10.90 16.72 3.90
N THR A 655 -11.92 17.09 4.68
CA THR A 655 -11.67 17.77 5.98
C THR A 655 -11.23 16.82 7.09
N ALA A 656 -11.46 15.52 6.93
CA ALA A 656 -11.04 14.48 7.87
C ALA A 656 -9.85 13.66 7.35
N ASP A 657 -9.04 14.25 6.50
CA ASP A 657 -7.80 13.66 6.02
C ASP A 657 -6.79 13.61 7.16
N ASP A 658 -6.60 12.41 7.71
CA ASP A 658 -5.71 12.12 8.83
C ASP A 658 -4.26 11.88 8.39
N ASN A 659 -4.01 11.79 7.08
CA ASN A 659 -2.70 11.58 6.48
C ASN A 659 -2.08 12.92 6.04
N VAL A 660 -2.60 13.53 4.98
CA VAL A 660 -2.25 14.90 4.58
C VAL A 660 -3.31 15.84 5.14
N HIS A 661 -3.08 16.35 6.33
CA HIS A 661 -4.06 17.18 7.04
C HIS A 661 -4.58 18.34 6.18
N PHE A 662 -5.89 18.62 6.28
CA PHE A 662 -6.54 19.74 5.63
C PHE A 662 -5.85 21.09 5.90
N GLN A 663 -5.06 21.17 6.97
CA GLN A 663 -4.14 22.29 7.27
C GLN A 663 -3.27 22.64 6.06
N ASN A 664 -2.74 21.65 5.31
CA ASN A 664 -1.93 21.89 4.11
C ASN A 664 -2.67 22.78 3.10
N THR A 665 -3.94 22.47 2.81
CA THR A 665 -4.77 23.27 1.93
C THR A 665 -5.07 24.65 2.52
N MET A 666 -5.39 24.76 3.80
CA MET A 666 -5.68 26.06 4.42
C MET A 666 -4.46 27.00 4.41
N GLU A 667 -3.28 26.50 4.70
CA GLU A 667 -2.06 27.31 4.63
C GLU A 667 -1.70 27.68 3.18
N MET A 668 -1.94 26.77 2.21
CA MET A 668 -1.75 27.09 0.80
C MET A 668 -2.72 28.17 0.33
N THR A 669 -4.00 28.08 0.67
CA THR A 669 -4.99 29.11 0.32
C THR A 669 -4.64 30.46 0.96
N ARG A 670 -4.16 30.46 2.21
CA ARG A 670 -3.65 31.67 2.87
C ARG A 670 -2.49 32.29 2.08
N ALA A 671 -1.54 31.48 1.62
CA ALA A 671 -0.40 31.95 0.84
C ALA A 671 -0.83 32.52 -0.53
N LEU A 672 -1.75 31.86 -1.23
CA LEU A 672 -2.32 32.33 -2.50
C LEU A 672 -3.10 33.63 -2.32
N ASN A 673 -3.94 33.76 -1.29
CA ASN A 673 -4.68 34.97 -0.96
C ASN A 673 -3.76 36.16 -0.69
N ARG A 674 -2.69 35.96 0.12
CA ARG A 674 -1.68 36.98 0.39
C ARG A 674 -0.92 37.41 -0.87
N ALA A 675 -0.75 36.49 -1.83
CA ALA A 675 -0.12 36.74 -3.12
C ALA A 675 -1.11 37.33 -4.15
N GLY A 676 -2.38 37.55 -3.81
CA GLY A 676 -3.42 38.09 -4.70
C GLY A 676 -3.80 37.14 -5.83
N LYS A 677 -3.61 35.84 -5.69
CA LYS A 677 -3.84 34.83 -6.73
C LYS A 677 -5.26 34.27 -6.68
N GLN A 678 -5.81 34.00 -7.88
CA GLN A 678 -7.11 33.39 -8.05
C GLN A 678 -6.99 31.88 -8.28
N TYR A 679 -7.85 31.09 -7.63
CA TYR A 679 -7.89 29.63 -7.71
C TYR A 679 -9.30 29.13 -7.37
N ASP A 680 -9.60 27.90 -7.76
CA ASP A 680 -10.81 27.20 -7.37
C ASP A 680 -10.49 26.23 -6.21
N MET A 681 -11.49 25.94 -5.38
CA MET A 681 -11.38 24.95 -4.29
C MET A 681 -12.64 24.09 -4.19
N MET A 682 -12.47 22.80 -3.93
CA MET A 682 -13.55 21.87 -3.60
C MET A 682 -13.22 21.14 -2.32
N VAL A 683 -14.14 21.21 -1.33
CA VAL A 683 -13.97 20.58 -0.02
C VAL A 683 -14.96 19.44 0.14
N TYR A 684 -14.48 18.32 0.66
CA TYR A 684 -15.29 17.16 0.99
C TYR A 684 -15.36 16.99 2.51
N PRO A 685 -16.48 17.39 3.16
CA PRO A 685 -16.62 17.25 4.61
C PRO A 685 -16.49 15.80 5.06
N ASP A 686 -15.76 15.58 6.15
CA ASP A 686 -15.53 14.29 6.80
C ASP A 686 -14.90 13.19 5.95
N GLN A 687 -14.46 13.51 4.73
CA GLN A 687 -13.74 12.58 3.88
C GLN A 687 -12.26 12.50 4.28
N ASN A 688 -11.72 11.27 4.30
CA ASN A 688 -10.31 10.99 4.58
C ASN A 688 -9.44 11.11 3.32
N HIS A 689 -8.16 10.72 3.43
CA HIS A 689 -7.19 10.82 2.33
C HIS A 689 -7.57 10.05 1.06
N SER A 690 -8.27 8.92 1.19
CA SER A 690 -8.67 8.06 0.07
C SER A 690 -10.01 8.47 -0.56
N MET A 691 -10.75 9.40 0.05
CA MET A 691 -12.12 9.74 -0.29
C MET A 691 -13.02 8.49 -0.31
N LEU A 692 -13.83 8.31 0.70
CA LEU A 692 -14.69 7.13 0.87
C LEU A 692 -15.57 6.89 -0.35
N PRO A 693 -16.07 5.67 -0.57
CA PRO A 693 -16.78 5.30 -1.79
C PRO A 693 -17.93 6.22 -2.21
N ASP A 694 -18.63 6.84 -1.26
CA ASP A 694 -19.71 7.79 -1.49
C ASP A 694 -19.25 9.11 -2.16
N ALA A 695 -18.03 9.57 -1.88
CA ALA A 695 -17.43 10.75 -2.51
C ALA A 695 -16.69 10.43 -3.83
N THR A 696 -16.26 9.17 -4.03
CA THR A 696 -15.39 8.79 -5.14
C THR A 696 -15.97 9.14 -6.51
N ALA A 697 -17.24 8.82 -6.77
CA ALA A 697 -17.88 9.13 -8.05
C ALA A 697 -17.97 10.62 -8.29
N HIS A 698 -18.32 11.39 -7.26
CA HIS A 698 -18.46 12.84 -7.38
C HIS A 698 -17.12 13.53 -7.63
N ILE A 699 -16.06 13.17 -6.90
CA ILE A 699 -14.74 13.77 -7.09
C ILE A 699 -14.17 13.43 -8.48
N ARG A 700 -14.33 12.18 -8.96
CA ARG A 700 -13.85 11.76 -10.28
C ARG A 700 -14.57 12.53 -11.39
N GLN A 701 -15.91 12.65 -11.32
CA GLN A 701 -16.66 13.45 -12.28
C GLN A 701 -16.27 14.92 -12.21
N LYS A 702 -16.09 15.48 -11.01
CA LYS A 702 -15.62 16.87 -10.83
C LYS A 702 -14.30 17.14 -11.54
N MET A 703 -13.36 16.19 -11.49
CA MET A 703 -12.07 16.32 -12.19
C MET A 703 -12.23 16.26 -13.71
N ILE A 704 -13.11 15.39 -14.23
CA ILE A 704 -13.46 15.35 -15.65
C ILE A 704 -14.05 16.69 -16.08
N ASP A 705 -15.10 17.17 -15.41
CA ASP A 705 -15.79 18.42 -15.74
C ASP A 705 -14.84 19.62 -15.70
N TYR A 706 -13.97 19.65 -14.69
CA TYR A 706 -12.99 20.72 -14.56
C TYR A 706 -11.98 20.72 -15.71
N THR A 707 -11.53 19.52 -16.13
CA THR A 707 -10.63 19.36 -17.27
C THR A 707 -11.31 19.80 -18.56
N LEU A 708 -12.50 19.30 -18.87
CA LEU A 708 -13.24 19.64 -20.09
C LEU A 708 -13.56 21.14 -20.19
N LYS A 709 -13.72 21.82 -19.07
CA LYS A 709 -14.01 23.27 -19.02
C LYS A 709 -12.76 24.13 -19.22
N ASN A 710 -11.60 23.70 -18.74
CA ASN A 710 -10.43 24.57 -18.57
C ASN A 710 -9.23 24.19 -19.45
N LEU A 711 -9.24 23.00 -20.02
CA LEU A 711 -8.20 22.46 -20.88
C LEU A 711 -8.77 22.14 -22.28
#